data_9a781b522b6321537911a9c1e6fd1428
#
_entry.id   9a781b522b6321537911a9c1e6fd1428
#
_cell.length_a   1.000
_cell.length_b   1.000
_cell.length_c   1.000
_cell.angle_alpha   90.00
_cell.angle_beta   90.00
_cell.angle_gamma   90.00
#
_symmetry.space_group_name_H-M   'P 1'
#
loop_
_entity.id
_entity.type
_entity.pdbx_description
1 polymer ?
#
loop_
_entity_poly.entity_id
_entity_poly.type
_entity_poly.pdbx_seq_one_letter_code
_entity_poly.pdbx_strand_id
1 'polypeptide(L)'
;MMYVDVILPLPLEGLFTYAVPDTMQSMVCQGVRVQVQLGKSKTYTAMVAEVHQRQPQFKTRPIMQVLDTEPILLPQQFKLWQWVADYYMSPIGDVFKAALPPGLKVEDGYRPRTETYVTLPQNFRNEQALHIALSMLRRAEKQLRTFACYLALSHWDTLNGQQPQEPVVEITREELMNEAHCTTAVLKALTDRHLLVCYEREVGRLNNGGEAHPEHIKALNTVQQDAYNQIVFQMLKKNVVLLHGVTSSGKTEIYIHLIQKALDEGKQVLYLLPEIALTVQMTTRLRSVFGDRLGIYHSKYSDAERVEIWRKQLSAQPYDIIIGARSALWLPFRNLGLVVIDEEHETSFKQQDPAPRYHARSAAIVLAAMYGAKTLLGTATPSAESYFNAKTGKYGLVRLTKRFKDIALPEIQVVDIKDLQRRKMMRGPFSPQLLAAMRQALDEKKQVILFQNRRGYAPMVECHVCGWTPRCKNCDVSLTLHRTMNVLTCHYCGYTYGVPTRCSNCESTDLRGRGFGTEKIEDYIREAFPEAQVARMDLDTTRTRNAYERMIADFADGRTHILIGTQMVTKGLDFDNVSVVGILSADNMLNYPDFRAYEHAYAMMAQVSGRAGRKGKRGLVLLQTKNPQLPVIAQVVHNDYEGFYQSLVAERQLFHYPPFYHLVYVFLKHRMDNVVESAATEFAGRLRSILGSRVLGPDKPAVARIKELNIRKIVIKLENNIDLARVRLCLRQQQTALMQDKRYGALQMYYDVDPL
;
A
#
# COMPACT_ATOMS: atom_id res chain seq x y z
N MET A 1 -7.70 -25.26 -36.40
CA MET A 1 -8.45 -24.94 -35.17
C MET A 1 -7.56 -24.12 -34.28
N MET A 2 -8.02 -23.02 -33.74
CA MET A 2 -7.27 -22.12 -32.86
C MET A 2 -7.56 -22.48 -31.41
N TYR A 3 -6.56 -22.42 -30.57
CA TYR A 3 -6.66 -22.66 -29.13
C TYR A 3 -6.06 -21.50 -28.34
N VAL A 4 -6.51 -21.32 -27.12
CA VAL A 4 -5.97 -20.34 -26.17
C VAL A 4 -5.62 -21.00 -24.86
N ASP A 5 -4.46 -20.65 -24.33
CA ASP A 5 -4.08 -20.93 -22.95
C ASP A 5 -4.45 -19.73 -22.09
N VAL A 6 -5.27 -19.97 -21.06
CA VAL A 6 -5.81 -18.91 -20.22
C VAL A 6 -5.38 -19.05 -18.76
N ILE A 7 -5.25 -17.90 -18.08
CA ILE A 7 -5.07 -17.80 -16.62
C ILE A 7 -6.44 -17.64 -15.98
N LEU A 8 -6.78 -18.57 -15.08
CA LEU A 8 -8.01 -18.50 -14.28
C LEU A 8 -7.75 -17.81 -12.94
N PRO A 9 -8.71 -17.07 -12.36
CA PRO A 9 -8.59 -16.48 -11.03
C PRO A 9 -8.75 -17.51 -9.91
N LEU A 10 -7.99 -18.59 -9.97
CA LEU A 10 -8.04 -19.71 -9.04
C LEU A 10 -6.63 -20.07 -8.57
N PRO A 11 -6.46 -20.59 -7.34
CA PRO A 11 -5.16 -21.01 -6.82
C PRO A 11 -4.76 -22.38 -7.41
N LEU A 12 -4.74 -22.46 -8.74
CA LEU A 12 -4.40 -23.65 -9.51
C LEU A 12 -3.08 -23.43 -10.25
N GLU A 13 -2.30 -24.49 -10.36
CA GLU A 13 -1.05 -24.50 -11.11
C GLU A 13 -1.33 -24.63 -12.62
N GLY A 14 -0.52 -23.94 -13.43
CA GLY A 14 -0.54 -24.02 -14.88
C GLY A 14 -1.60 -23.17 -15.57
N LEU A 15 -1.64 -23.30 -16.88
CA LEU A 15 -2.59 -22.64 -17.77
C LEU A 15 -3.66 -23.65 -18.20
N PHE A 16 -4.81 -23.14 -18.63
CA PHE A 16 -5.93 -23.98 -19.06
C PHE A 16 -6.23 -23.72 -20.53
N THR A 17 -6.23 -24.78 -21.34
CA THR A 17 -6.43 -24.67 -22.80
C THR A 17 -7.90 -24.77 -23.17
N TYR A 18 -8.37 -23.82 -23.98
CA TYR A 18 -9.73 -23.80 -24.56
C TYR A 18 -9.67 -23.66 -26.08
N ALA A 19 -10.68 -24.18 -26.77
CA ALA A 19 -10.83 -23.99 -28.22
C ALA A 19 -11.44 -22.61 -28.50
N VAL A 20 -11.06 -22.00 -29.61
CA VAL A 20 -11.62 -20.71 -30.04
C VAL A 20 -12.60 -20.99 -31.20
N PRO A 21 -13.91 -20.64 -31.05
CA PRO A 21 -14.88 -20.70 -32.14
C PRO A 21 -14.44 -19.83 -33.32
N ASP A 22 -14.75 -20.26 -34.54
CA ASP A 22 -14.35 -19.54 -35.78
C ASP A 22 -14.86 -18.08 -35.80
N THR A 23 -16.03 -17.83 -35.23
CA THR A 23 -16.63 -16.50 -35.14
C THR A 23 -15.87 -15.54 -34.20
N MET A 24 -14.98 -16.04 -33.33
CA MET A 24 -14.24 -15.26 -32.31
C MET A 24 -12.74 -15.18 -32.62
N GLN A 25 -12.25 -15.89 -33.66
CA GLN A 25 -10.80 -15.99 -33.90
C GLN A 25 -10.12 -14.64 -34.17
N SER A 26 -10.80 -13.71 -34.81
CA SER A 26 -10.29 -12.36 -35.11
C SER A 26 -10.23 -11.44 -33.89
N MET A 27 -10.98 -11.78 -32.83
CA MET A 27 -11.10 -10.95 -31.62
C MET A 27 -10.15 -11.42 -30.50
N VAL A 28 -9.61 -12.64 -30.62
CA VAL A 28 -8.81 -13.24 -29.56
C VAL A 28 -7.33 -12.98 -29.79
N CYS A 29 -6.72 -12.31 -28.82
CA CYS A 29 -5.26 -12.10 -28.76
C CYS A 29 -4.77 -12.17 -27.32
N GLN A 30 -3.45 -12.22 -27.12
CA GLN A 30 -2.86 -12.18 -25.79
C GLN A 30 -3.27 -10.88 -25.08
N GLY A 31 -3.72 -11.01 -23.82
CA GLY A 31 -4.07 -9.86 -22.98
C GLY A 31 -5.55 -9.47 -23.02
N VAL A 32 -6.41 -10.15 -23.79
CA VAL A 32 -7.86 -9.98 -23.69
C VAL A 32 -8.45 -10.92 -22.64
N ARG A 33 -9.57 -10.50 -22.05
CA ARG A 33 -10.35 -11.36 -21.16
C ARG A 33 -11.35 -12.18 -21.98
N VAL A 34 -11.53 -13.41 -21.55
CA VAL A 34 -12.52 -14.32 -22.12
C VAL A 34 -13.35 -14.93 -20.99
N GLN A 35 -14.60 -15.26 -21.30
CA GLN A 35 -15.45 -16.04 -20.42
C GLN A 35 -15.30 -17.51 -20.76
N VAL A 36 -15.01 -18.31 -19.74
CA VAL A 36 -14.80 -19.76 -19.88
C VAL A 36 -15.53 -20.55 -18.81
N GLN A 37 -15.91 -21.77 -19.13
CA GLN A 37 -16.55 -22.69 -18.20
C GLN A 37 -15.51 -23.66 -17.63
N LEU A 38 -15.43 -23.74 -16.28
CA LEU A 38 -14.64 -24.76 -15.59
C LEU A 38 -15.56 -25.67 -14.74
N GLY A 39 -15.39 -26.98 -14.89
CA GLY A 39 -16.26 -27.97 -14.23
C GLY A 39 -17.64 -28.04 -14.88
N LYS A 40 -18.69 -28.40 -14.11
CA LYS A 40 -20.03 -28.67 -14.66
C LYS A 40 -20.82 -27.40 -14.97
N SER A 41 -20.70 -26.33 -14.17
CA SER A 41 -21.59 -25.15 -14.28
C SER A 41 -20.97 -23.81 -13.95
N LYS A 42 -19.72 -23.77 -13.47
CA LYS A 42 -19.10 -22.52 -13.06
C LYS A 42 -18.42 -21.80 -14.23
N THR A 43 -18.75 -20.54 -14.43
CA THR A 43 -18.11 -19.66 -15.39
C THR A 43 -17.10 -18.74 -14.69
N TYR A 44 -16.04 -18.40 -15.40
CA TYR A 44 -14.98 -17.52 -14.91
C TYR A 44 -14.54 -16.55 -16.00
N THR A 45 -14.22 -15.34 -15.60
CA THR A 45 -13.45 -14.42 -16.42
C THR A 45 -11.98 -14.83 -16.35
N ALA A 46 -11.42 -15.19 -17.48
CA ALA A 46 -10.04 -15.66 -17.63
C ALA A 46 -9.24 -14.68 -18.51
N MET A 47 -7.92 -14.67 -18.36
CA MET A 47 -7.00 -13.86 -19.15
C MET A 47 -6.30 -14.74 -20.18
N VAL A 48 -6.36 -14.37 -21.46
CA VAL A 48 -5.64 -15.06 -22.53
C VAL A 48 -4.14 -14.81 -22.38
N ALA A 49 -3.39 -15.87 -22.08
CA ALA A 49 -1.93 -15.83 -21.94
C ALA A 49 -1.21 -16.14 -23.27
N GLU A 50 -1.71 -17.10 -24.04
CA GLU A 50 -1.12 -17.49 -25.32
C GLU A 50 -2.23 -17.89 -26.29
N VAL A 51 -2.05 -17.59 -27.59
CA VAL A 51 -2.89 -18.06 -28.70
C VAL A 51 -2.04 -18.97 -29.57
N HIS A 52 -2.52 -20.19 -29.85
CA HIS A 52 -1.73 -21.19 -30.61
C HIS A 52 -2.62 -22.15 -31.41
N GLN A 53 -1.98 -22.96 -32.26
CA GLN A 53 -2.64 -23.98 -33.09
C GLN A 53 -2.25 -25.43 -32.66
N ARG A 54 -1.50 -25.58 -31.57
CA ARG A 54 -1.08 -26.89 -31.05
C ARG A 54 -2.30 -27.66 -30.56
N GLN A 55 -2.59 -28.82 -31.13
CA GLN A 55 -3.73 -29.64 -30.76
C GLN A 55 -3.48 -30.26 -29.37
N PRO A 56 -4.36 -30.00 -28.38
CA PRO A 56 -4.27 -30.63 -27.06
C PRO A 56 -4.54 -32.14 -27.12
N GLN A 57 -3.90 -32.91 -26.23
CA GLN A 57 -4.13 -34.35 -26.12
C GLN A 57 -5.46 -34.73 -25.45
N PHE A 58 -6.23 -33.73 -25.00
CA PHE A 58 -7.50 -33.89 -24.31
C PHE A 58 -8.59 -33.07 -24.98
N LYS A 59 -9.85 -33.42 -24.74
CA LYS A 59 -11.00 -32.72 -25.28
C LYS A 59 -11.13 -31.35 -24.62
N THR A 60 -10.96 -30.29 -25.40
CA THR A 60 -11.12 -28.91 -24.97
C THR A 60 -12.58 -28.45 -25.06
N ARG A 61 -12.94 -27.51 -24.18
CA ARG A 61 -14.20 -26.75 -24.30
C ARG A 61 -13.96 -25.46 -25.09
N PRO A 62 -14.98 -24.93 -25.77
CA PRO A 62 -14.86 -23.61 -26.40
C PRO A 62 -14.87 -22.49 -25.33
N ILE A 63 -14.27 -21.37 -25.64
CA ILE A 63 -14.55 -20.12 -24.94
C ILE A 63 -15.99 -19.71 -25.20
N MET A 64 -16.62 -19.04 -24.24
CA MET A 64 -18.01 -18.62 -24.33
C MET A 64 -18.15 -17.24 -24.98
N GLN A 65 -17.28 -16.30 -24.61
CA GLN A 65 -17.32 -14.91 -25.04
C GLN A 65 -15.93 -14.28 -24.93
N VAL A 66 -15.63 -13.30 -25.79
CA VAL A 66 -14.52 -12.38 -25.67
C VAL A 66 -15.04 -11.08 -25.03
N LEU A 67 -14.42 -10.61 -23.95
CA LEU A 67 -14.93 -9.49 -23.16
C LEU A 67 -14.29 -8.14 -23.51
N ASP A 68 -13.17 -8.16 -24.22
CA ASP A 68 -12.41 -6.96 -24.55
C ASP A 68 -12.18 -6.87 -26.05
N THR A 69 -12.29 -5.66 -26.61
CA THR A 69 -11.96 -5.36 -28.00
C THR A 69 -10.46 -5.17 -28.24
N GLU A 70 -9.74 -4.80 -27.19
CA GLU A 70 -8.29 -4.58 -27.18
C GLU A 70 -7.66 -5.22 -25.93
N PRO A 71 -6.37 -5.58 -25.99
CA PRO A 71 -5.68 -6.13 -24.83
C PRO A 71 -5.70 -5.18 -23.62
N ILE A 72 -6.12 -5.69 -22.47
CA ILE A 72 -6.08 -4.94 -21.21
C ILE A 72 -4.80 -5.22 -20.41
N LEU A 73 -3.95 -6.12 -20.88
CA LEU A 73 -2.69 -6.50 -20.28
C LEU A 73 -1.57 -6.44 -21.32
N LEU A 74 -0.49 -5.75 -20.99
CA LEU A 74 0.67 -5.58 -21.85
C LEU A 74 1.67 -6.76 -21.70
N PRO A 75 2.52 -7.04 -22.70
CA PRO A 75 3.48 -8.15 -22.65
C PRO A 75 4.42 -8.11 -21.44
N GLN A 76 4.88 -6.93 -21.01
CA GLN A 76 5.74 -6.78 -19.83
C GLN A 76 5.02 -7.13 -18.53
N GLN A 77 3.71 -6.89 -18.46
CA GLN A 77 2.92 -7.29 -17.29
C GLN A 77 2.83 -8.82 -17.20
N PHE A 78 2.67 -9.54 -18.32
CA PHE A 78 2.72 -11.00 -18.33
C PHE A 78 4.04 -11.53 -17.83
N LYS A 79 5.16 -10.96 -18.29
CA LYS A 79 6.50 -11.32 -17.83
C LYS A 79 6.65 -11.09 -16.32
N LEU A 80 6.13 -9.97 -15.81
CA LEU A 80 6.14 -9.68 -14.39
C LEU A 80 5.27 -10.66 -13.59
N TRP A 81 4.05 -10.99 -14.10
CA TRP A 81 3.17 -11.95 -13.45
C TRP A 81 3.81 -13.33 -13.36
N GLN A 82 4.42 -13.80 -14.44
CA GLN A 82 5.14 -15.06 -14.48
C GLN A 82 6.33 -15.03 -13.50
N TRP A 83 7.11 -13.96 -13.51
CA TRP A 83 8.23 -13.83 -12.58
C TRP A 83 7.79 -13.86 -11.12
N VAL A 84 6.70 -13.17 -10.78
CA VAL A 84 6.15 -13.17 -9.40
C VAL A 84 5.64 -14.57 -9.03
N ALA A 85 4.92 -15.24 -9.94
CA ALA A 85 4.44 -16.61 -9.71
C ALA A 85 5.60 -17.59 -9.45
N ASP A 86 6.64 -17.50 -10.24
CA ASP A 86 7.80 -18.39 -10.15
C ASP A 86 8.69 -18.06 -8.96
N TYR A 87 9.01 -16.77 -8.75
CA TYR A 87 9.92 -16.36 -7.69
C TYR A 87 9.30 -16.60 -6.29
N TYR A 88 8.05 -16.21 -6.11
CA TYR A 88 7.36 -16.33 -4.83
C TYR A 88 6.58 -17.66 -4.67
N MET A 89 6.77 -18.59 -5.61
CA MET A 89 6.16 -19.93 -5.58
C MET A 89 4.63 -19.87 -5.36
N SER A 90 3.96 -18.98 -6.09
CA SER A 90 2.51 -18.79 -6.01
C SER A 90 1.86 -19.17 -7.33
N PRO A 91 0.67 -19.78 -7.32
CA PRO A 91 -0.10 -20.01 -8.53
C PRO A 91 -0.33 -18.69 -9.31
N ILE A 92 -0.21 -18.74 -10.63
CA ILE A 92 -0.39 -17.56 -11.48
C ILE A 92 -1.80 -16.97 -11.37
N GLY A 93 -2.81 -17.79 -11.07
CA GLY A 93 -4.18 -17.35 -10.80
C GLY A 93 -4.31 -16.48 -9.55
N ASP A 94 -3.43 -16.63 -8.54
CA ASP A 94 -3.37 -15.74 -7.39
C ASP A 94 -2.71 -14.40 -7.75
N VAL A 95 -1.73 -14.41 -8.67
CA VAL A 95 -1.16 -13.18 -9.24
C VAL A 95 -2.21 -12.41 -10.02
N PHE A 96 -3.00 -13.08 -10.85
CA PHE A 96 -4.16 -12.51 -11.55
C PHE A 96 -5.10 -11.79 -10.58
N LYS A 97 -5.44 -12.45 -9.46
CA LYS A 97 -6.32 -11.84 -8.43
C LYS A 97 -5.71 -10.60 -7.77
N ALA A 98 -4.41 -10.61 -7.52
CA ALA A 98 -3.74 -9.49 -6.88
C ALA A 98 -3.52 -8.31 -7.83
N ALA A 99 -3.25 -8.60 -9.11
CA ALA A 99 -2.85 -7.62 -10.09
C ALA A 99 -4.02 -6.80 -10.65
N LEU A 100 -5.11 -7.46 -11.04
CA LEU A 100 -6.24 -6.75 -11.65
C LEU A 100 -7.18 -6.11 -10.62
N PRO A 101 -7.73 -4.93 -10.91
CA PRO A 101 -8.84 -4.35 -10.15
C PRO A 101 -10.05 -5.29 -10.13
N PRO A 102 -10.85 -5.33 -9.04
CA PRO A 102 -12.02 -6.20 -8.96
C PRO A 102 -13.00 -6.03 -10.11
N GLY A 103 -13.25 -4.80 -10.56
CA GLY A 103 -14.16 -4.52 -11.68
C GLY A 103 -13.70 -5.06 -13.04
N LEU A 104 -12.43 -5.47 -13.20
CA LEU A 104 -11.93 -6.16 -14.38
C LEU A 104 -11.92 -7.69 -14.24
N LYS A 105 -12.28 -8.24 -13.08
CA LYS A 105 -12.31 -9.70 -12.82
C LYS A 105 -13.66 -10.33 -13.09
N VAL A 106 -14.69 -9.54 -13.32
CA VAL A 106 -16.06 -9.97 -13.61
C VAL A 106 -16.55 -9.33 -14.90
N GLU A 107 -17.51 -9.96 -15.56
CA GLU A 107 -18.03 -9.54 -16.86
C GLU A 107 -18.58 -8.11 -16.82
N ASP A 108 -19.54 -7.83 -15.94
CA ASP A 108 -20.20 -6.53 -15.79
C ASP A 108 -19.70 -5.73 -14.59
N GLY A 109 -18.45 -5.92 -14.20
CA GLY A 109 -17.89 -5.33 -12.98
C GLY A 109 -17.59 -3.84 -13.04
N TYR A 110 -17.69 -3.23 -14.23
CA TYR A 110 -17.47 -1.81 -14.42
C TYR A 110 -18.52 -1.21 -15.34
N ARG A 111 -19.17 -0.15 -14.84
CA ARG A 111 -20.04 0.72 -15.64
C ARG A 111 -19.45 2.13 -15.60
N PRO A 112 -19.19 2.74 -16.77
CA PRO A 112 -18.81 4.14 -16.83
C PRO A 112 -19.84 5.02 -16.12
N ARG A 113 -19.38 6.09 -15.50
CA ARG A 113 -20.31 7.14 -15.06
C ARG A 113 -20.68 7.93 -16.30
N THR A 114 -21.98 8.04 -16.59
CA THR A 114 -22.48 8.91 -17.63
C THR A 114 -23.10 10.15 -17.00
N GLU A 115 -22.89 11.28 -17.62
CA GLU A 115 -23.61 12.52 -17.33
C GLU A 115 -24.39 12.93 -18.58
N THR A 116 -25.59 13.43 -18.39
CA THR A 116 -26.43 13.90 -19.48
C THR A 116 -26.08 15.34 -19.81
N TYR A 117 -25.65 15.57 -21.04
CA TYR A 117 -25.36 16.89 -21.60
C TYR A 117 -26.51 17.35 -22.47
N VAL A 118 -26.61 18.67 -22.68
CA VAL A 118 -27.63 19.31 -23.47
C VAL A 118 -26.96 20.04 -24.63
N THR A 119 -27.48 19.89 -25.84
CA THR A 119 -26.97 20.59 -27.03
C THR A 119 -28.11 21.02 -27.94
N LEU A 120 -27.81 21.94 -28.87
CA LEU A 120 -28.71 22.29 -29.99
C LEU A 120 -28.69 21.23 -31.08
N PRO A 121 -29.85 20.84 -31.63
CA PRO A 121 -29.89 20.07 -32.85
C PRO A 121 -29.21 20.82 -34.01
N GLN A 122 -28.66 20.09 -34.97
CA GLN A 122 -27.90 20.69 -36.08
C GLN A 122 -28.69 21.74 -36.87
N ASN A 123 -30.02 21.55 -37.05
CA ASN A 123 -30.89 22.46 -37.74
C ASN A 123 -31.13 23.79 -37.02
N PHE A 124 -30.84 23.91 -35.73
CA PHE A 124 -30.94 25.14 -34.95
C PHE A 124 -29.57 25.81 -34.71
N ARG A 125 -28.52 25.35 -35.33
CA ARG A 125 -27.15 25.91 -35.16
C ARG A 125 -26.90 27.07 -36.13
N ASN A 126 -27.90 27.93 -36.38
CA ASN A 126 -27.77 29.17 -37.14
C ASN A 126 -28.68 30.25 -36.55
N GLU A 127 -28.34 31.51 -36.79
CA GLU A 127 -28.99 32.67 -36.18
C GLU A 127 -30.48 32.77 -36.55
N GLN A 128 -30.84 32.50 -37.81
CA GLN A 128 -32.24 32.54 -38.27
C GLN A 128 -33.11 31.48 -37.58
N ALA A 129 -32.58 30.27 -37.46
CA ALA A 129 -33.32 29.19 -36.80
C ALA A 129 -33.44 29.43 -35.26
N LEU A 130 -32.45 30.03 -34.63
CA LEU A 130 -32.53 30.43 -33.21
C LEU A 130 -33.60 31.51 -32.99
N HIS A 131 -33.70 32.50 -33.90
CA HIS A 131 -34.79 33.50 -33.85
C HIS A 131 -36.17 32.86 -34.00
N ILE A 132 -36.30 31.87 -34.87
CA ILE A 132 -37.55 31.10 -35.03
C ILE A 132 -37.83 30.34 -33.72
N ALA A 133 -36.87 29.63 -33.13
CA ALA A 133 -37.04 28.92 -31.88
C ALA A 133 -37.48 29.83 -30.73
N LEU A 134 -36.84 30.98 -30.56
CA LEU A 134 -37.22 32.00 -29.57
C LEU A 134 -38.66 32.53 -29.82
N SER A 135 -39.06 32.75 -31.08
CA SER A 135 -40.41 33.20 -31.41
C SER A 135 -41.49 32.12 -31.10
N MET A 136 -41.19 30.85 -31.36
CA MET A 136 -42.04 29.71 -30.99
C MET A 136 -42.28 29.57 -29.51
N LEU A 137 -41.33 30.02 -28.67
CA LEU A 137 -41.37 29.93 -27.22
C LEU A 137 -42.00 31.15 -26.56
N ARG A 138 -42.40 32.22 -27.28
CA ARG A 138 -42.93 33.47 -26.70
C ARG A 138 -44.12 33.27 -25.75
N ARG A 139 -44.98 32.26 -25.98
CA ARG A 139 -46.11 31.94 -25.10
C ARG A 139 -45.81 30.94 -23.98
N ALA A 140 -44.57 30.43 -23.92
CA ALA A 140 -44.12 29.43 -22.95
C ALA A 140 -42.96 29.98 -22.12
N GLU A 141 -43.20 30.93 -21.28
CA GLU A 141 -42.23 31.74 -20.52
C GLU A 141 -41.11 30.90 -19.88
N LYS A 142 -41.50 29.83 -19.15
CA LYS A 142 -40.52 28.95 -18.51
C LYS A 142 -39.59 28.25 -19.52
N GLN A 143 -40.12 27.80 -20.67
CA GLN A 143 -39.33 27.17 -21.72
C GLN A 143 -38.44 28.20 -22.41
N LEU A 144 -38.94 29.39 -22.69
CA LEU A 144 -38.17 30.49 -23.26
C LEU A 144 -36.99 30.87 -22.37
N ARG A 145 -37.24 31.04 -21.06
CA ARG A 145 -36.15 31.32 -20.09
C ARG A 145 -35.08 30.23 -20.05
N THR A 146 -35.48 28.94 -20.03
CA THR A 146 -34.55 27.81 -20.04
C THR A 146 -33.74 27.74 -21.32
N PHE A 147 -34.36 28.00 -22.48
CA PHE A 147 -33.68 28.00 -23.77
C PHE A 147 -32.70 29.19 -23.88
N ALA A 148 -33.11 30.40 -23.47
CA ALA A 148 -32.22 31.56 -23.43
C ALA A 148 -31.04 31.36 -22.48
N CYS A 149 -31.28 30.76 -21.29
CA CYS A 149 -30.23 30.41 -20.37
C CYS A 149 -29.22 29.42 -20.97
N TYR A 150 -29.69 28.40 -21.70
CA TYR A 150 -28.82 27.49 -22.45
C TYR A 150 -27.92 28.25 -23.45
N LEU A 151 -28.51 29.17 -24.25
CA LEU A 151 -27.74 29.94 -25.24
C LEU A 151 -26.66 30.80 -24.57
N ALA A 152 -26.97 31.45 -23.45
CA ALA A 152 -26.04 32.26 -22.71
C ALA A 152 -24.89 31.40 -22.12
N LEU A 153 -25.21 30.28 -21.44
CA LEU A 153 -24.22 29.39 -20.83
C LEU A 153 -23.32 28.73 -21.87
N SER A 154 -23.87 28.37 -23.07
CA SER A 154 -23.10 27.78 -24.13
C SER A 154 -22.29 28.76 -24.97
N HIS A 155 -22.38 30.05 -24.64
CA HIS A 155 -21.72 31.17 -25.32
C HIS A 155 -22.06 31.30 -26.80
N TRP A 156 -23.26 30.85 -27.22
CA TRP A 156 -23.74 31.07 -28.59
C TRP A 156 -23.88 32.55 -28.96
N ASP A 157 -24.15 33.43 -28.01
CA ASP A 157 -24.39 34.84 -28.20
C ASP A 157 -23.12 35.69 -28.42
N THR A 158 -21.92 35.12 -28.13
CA THR A 158 -20.66 35.89 -28.19
C THR A 158 -19.91 35.78 -29.52
N LEU A 159 -20.43 35.00 -30.47
CA LEU A 159 -19.75 34.71 -31.72
C LEU A 159 -20.24 35.66 -32.82
N ASN A 160 -19.66 36.85 -32.87
CA ASN A 160 -19.90 37.83 -33.91
C ASN A 160 -19.51 37.26 -35.32
N GLY A 161 -20.46 36.78 -36.07
CA GLY A 161 -20.34 36.56 -37.51
C GLY A 161 -19.65 35.26 -37.99
N GLN A 162 -19.12 34.44 -37.12
CA GLN A 162 -18.69 33.06 -37.44
C GLN A 162 -19.62 32.07 -36.75
N GLN A 163 -20.33 31.28 -37.54
CA GLN A 163 -21.21 30.23 -36.99
C GLN A 163 -20.39 29.03 -36.56
N PRO A 164 -20.27 28.71 -35.26
CA PRO A 164 -19.66 27.47 -34.83
C PRO A 164 -20.62 26.32 -35.15
N GLN A 165 -20.07 25.22 -35.63
CA GLN A 165 -20.86 24.00 -35.83
C GLN A 165 -21.17 23.30 -34.49
N GLU A 166 -20.50 23.69 -33.42
CA GLU A 166 -20.63 23.11 -32.08
C GLU A 166 -20.71 24.20 -30.99
N PRO A 167 -21.37 23.97 -29.86
CA PRO A 167 -21.38 24.90 -28.74
C PRO A 167 -19.97 25.13 -28.23
N VAL A 168 -19.64 26.38 -27.87
CA VAL A 168 -18.31 26.76 -27.34
C VAL A 168 -18.06 26.12 -25.98
N VAL A 169 -19.13 25.96 -25.20
CA VAL A 169 -19.07 25.29 -23.89
C VAL A 169 -20.16 24.20 -23.85
N GLU A 170 -19.74 22.97 -23.48
CA GLU A 170 -20.67 21.86 -23.24
C GLU A 170 -21.31 22.02 -21.84
N ILE A 171 -22.63 21.93 -21.78
CA ILE A 171 -23.42 22.16 -20.54
C ILE A 171 -24.09 20.86 -20.14
N THR A 172 -23.96 20.54 -18.85
CA THR A 172 -24.69 19.39 -18.29
C THR A 172 -26.15 19.73 -18.07
N ARG A 173 -27.01 18.70 -18.10
CA ARG A 173 -28.42 18.83 -17.79
C ARG A 173 -28.65 19.42 -16.39
N GLU A 174 -27.86 19.00 -15.40
CA GLU A 174 -27.96 19.47 -14.02
C GLU A 174 -27.60 20.94 -13.89
N GLU A 175 -26.52 21.36 -14.55
CA GLU A 175 -26.06 22.76 -14.58
C GLU A 175 -27.13 23.67 -15.23
N LEU A 176 -27.66 23.28 -16.41
CA LEU A 176 -28.74 24.03 -17.05
C LEU A 176 -30.00 24.11 -16.17
N MET A 177 -30.37 23.03 -15.51
CA MET A 177 -31.55 23.02 -14.61
C MET A 177 -31.37 23.92 -13.40
N ASN A 178 -30.17 23.95 -12.82
CA ASN A 178 -29.84 24.79 -11.66
C ASN A 178 -29.82 26.27 -12.02
N GLU A 179 -29.14 26.66 -13.11
CA GLU A 179 -29.01 28.05 -13.54
C GLU A 179 -30.33 28.63 -14.08
N ALA A 180 -31.06 27.86 -14.87
CA ALA A 180 -32.38 28.27 -15.36
C ALA A 180 -33.51 28.17 -14.33
N HIS A 181 -33.22 27.59 -13.14
CA HIS A 181 -34.25 27.27 -12.11
C HIS A 181 -35.46 26.54 -12.68
N CYS A 182 -35.22 25.56 -13.57
CA CYS A 182 -36.27 24.85 -14.29
C CYS A 182 -36.45 23.41 -13.76
N THR A 183 -37.62 22.84 -14.04
CA THR A 183 -37.95 21.45 -13.69
C THR A 183 -37.64 20.52 -14.88
N THR A 184 -37.47 19.21 -14.59
CA THR A 184 -37.32 18.17 -15.60
C THR A 184 -38.41 18.19 -16.67
N ALA A 185 -39.66 18.57 -16.31
CA ALA A 185 -40.78 18.65 -17.26
C ALA A 185 -40.60 19.79 -18.29
N VAL A 186 -39.99 20.92 -17.88
CA VAL A 186 -39.71 22.03 -18.79
C VAL A 186 -38.64 21.65 -19.79
N LEU A 187 -37.54 21.01 -19.31
CA LEU A 187 -36.49 20.54 -20.21
C LEU A 187 -37.00 19.44 -21.17
N LYS A 188 -37.82 18.51 -20.67
CA LYS A 188 -38.45 17.48 -21.50
C LYS A 188 -39.31 18.10 -22.59
N ALA A 189 -40.10 19.13 -22.27
CA ALA A 189 -40.90 19.83 -23.24
C ALA A 189 -40.07 20.53 -24.35
N LEU A 190 -38.85 20.98 -24.05
CA LEU A 190 -37.89 21.52 -25.03
C LEU A 190 -37.27 20.40 -25.90
N THR A 191 -37.01 19.24 -25.34
CA THR A 191 -36.49 18.08 -26.07
C THR A 191 -37.59 17.45 -26.94
N ASP A 192 -38.83 17.35 -26.46
CA ASP A 192 -39.97 16.83 -27.23
C ASP A 192 -40.32 17.75 -28.43
N ARG A 193 -40.01 19.05 -28.34
CA ARG A 193 -40.12 20.03 -29.45
C ARG A 193 -38.89 20.06 -30.35
N HIS A 194 -37.91 19.20 -30.09
CA HIS A 194 -36.65 19.15 -30.84
C HIS A 194 -35.85 20.48 -30.81
N LEU A 195 -36.05 21.33 -29.82
CA LEU A 195 -35.29 22.59 -29.64
C LEU A 195 -33.97 22.37 -28.91
N LEU A 196 -33.93 21.37 -28.05
CA LEU A 196 -32.72 20.88 -27.38
C LEU A 196 -32.62 19.36 -27.54
N VAL A 197 -31.43 18.83 -27.53
CA VAL A 197 -31.14 17.39 -27.53
C VAL A 197 -30.32 17.06 -26.31
N CYS A 198 -30.76 16.05 -25.55
CA CYS A 198 -29.97 15.47 -24.46
C CYS A 198 -29.20 14.26 -24.99
N TYR A 199 -27.91 14.19 -24.65
CA TYR A 199 -27.07 13.05 -24.97
C TYR A 199 -26.29 12.64 -23.73
N GLU A 200 -25.99 11.36 -23.60
CA GLU A 200 -25.17 10.83 -22.53
C GLU A 200 -23.71 10.83 -22.94
N ARG A 201 -22.86 11.31 -22.06
CA ARG A 201 -21.41 11.28 -22.24
C ARG A 201 -20.78 10.59 -21.03
N GLU A 202 -19.81 9.73 -21.30
CA GLU A 202 -18.99 9.14 -20.24
C GLU A 202 -18.13 10.21 -19.57
N VAL A 203 -18.25 10.32 -18.25
CA VAL A 203 -17.49 11.27 -17.42
C VAL A 203 -16.61 10.46 -16.49
N GLY A 204 -15.33 10.78 -16.47
CA GLY A 204 -14.41 10.17 -15.52
C GLY A 204 -14.76 10.55 -14.07
N ARG A 205 -14.63 9.58 -13.16
CA ARG A 205 -14.72 9.81 -11.70
C ARG A 205 -13.44 10.42 -11.13
N LEU A 206 -12.39 10.48 -11.93
CA LEU A 206 -11.10 10.97 -11.53
C LEU A 206 -11.10 12.49 -11.54
N ASN A 207 -10.79 13.10 -10.39
CA ASN A 207 -10.61 14.54 -10.31
C ASN A 207 -9.41 14.95 -11.13
N ASN A 208 -9.61 15.89 -12.04
CA ASN A 208 -8.54 16.50 -12.80
C ASN A 208 -7.67 17.35 -11.86
N GLY A 209 -6.34 17.20 -11.97
CA GLY A 209 -5.36 17.94 -11.16
C GLY A 209 -5.11 19.37 -11.63
N GLY A 210 -5.71 19.77 -12.77
CA GLY A 210 -5.42 21.02 -13.45
C GLY A 210 -4.15 20.96 -14.30
N GLU A 211 -3.76 22.09 -14.86
CA GLU A 211 -2.54 22.18 -15.67
C GLU A 211 -1.28 21.89 -14.86
N ALA A 212 -0.25 21.44 -15.53
CA ALA A 212 1.07 21.23 -14.93
C ALA A 212 1.79 22.56 -14.78
N HIS A 213 2.45 22.80 -13.64
CA HIS A 213 3.18 24.00 -13.30
C HIS A 213 4.66 23.69 -12.98
N PRO A 214 5.50 23.41 -14.00
CA PRO A 214 6.92 23.14 -13.77
C PRO A 214 7.66 24.27 -13.06
N GLU A 215 7.17 25.51 -13.16
CA GLU A 215 7.67 26.68 -12.45
C GLU A 215 7.57 26.57 -10.93
N HIS A 216 6.72 25.67 -10.42
CA HIS A 216 6.62 25.38 -9.00
C HIS A 216 7.70 24.42 -8.48
N ILE A 217 8.59 23.92 -9.36
CA ILE A 217 9.73 23.10 -8.94
C ILE A 217 10.71 23.99 -8.17
N LYS A 218 10.95 23.67 -6.91
CA LYS A 218 11.87 24.44 -6.07
C LYS A 218 13.31 24.14 -6.45
N ALA A 219 14.15 25.17 -6.50
CA ALA A 219 15.58 25.01 -6.71
C ALA A 219 16.20 24.14 -5.60
N LEU A 220 17.08 23.23 -6.01
CA LEU A 220 17.87 22.43 -5.08
C LEU A 220 18.94 23.31 -4.41
N ASN A 221 19.16 23.11 -3.11
CA ASN A 221 20.33 23.68 -2.46
C ASN A 221 21.62 22.95 -2.91
N THR A 222 22.80 23.46 -2.55
CA THR A 222 24.08 22.89 -2.97
C THR A 222 24.23 21.43 -2.63
N VAL A 223 23.84 21.01 -1.42
CA VAL A 223 23.95 19.61 -0.96
C VAL A 223 22.99 18.69 -1.71
N GLN A 224 21.77 19.17 -1.98
CA GLN A 224 20.78 18.43 -2.77
C GLN A 224 21.20 18.34 -4.24
N GLN A 225 21.77 19.44 -4.79
CA GLN A 225 22.28 19.45 -6.17
C GLN A 225 23.44 18.48 -6.35
N ASP A 226 24.36 18.41 -5.39
CA ASP A 226 25.46 17.44 -5.40
C ASP A 226 24.93 16.01 -5.35
N ALA A 227 23.94 15.73 -4.48
CA ALA A 227 23.31 14.43 -4.40
C ALA A 227 22.58 14.06 -5.71
N TYR A 228 21.86 15.01 -6.31
CA TYR A 228 21.20 14.83 -7.60
C TYR A 228 22.21 14.47 -8.69
N ASN A 229 23.31 15.22 -8.79
CA ASN A 229 24.36 14.99 -9.78
C ASN A 229 25.01 13.61 -9.58
N GLN A 230 25.26 13.21 -8.32
CA GLN A 230 25.77 11.89 -7.99
C GLN A 230 24.77 10.78 -8.38
N ILE A 231 23.46 10.94 -8.13
CA ILE A 231 22.43 9.98 -8.53
C ILE A 231 22.45 9.81 -10.05
N VAL A 232 22.42 10.91 -10.82
CA VAL A 232 22.43 10.87 -12.27
C VAL A 232 23.69 10.16 -12.78
N PHE A 233 24.86 10.50 -12.23
CA PHE A 233 26.12 9.85 -12.59
C PHE A 233 26.12 8.34 -12.26
N GLN A 234 25.62 7.95 -11.09
CA GLN A 234 25.52 6.54 -10.70
C GLN A 234 24.55 5.78 -11.62
N MET A 235 23.44 6.41 -12.04
CA MET A 235 22.45 5.80 -12.94
C MET A 235 23.04 5.49 -14.34
N LEU A 236 24.09 6.16 -14.77
CA LEU A 236 24.80 5.79 -16.01
C LEU A 236 25.44 4.41 -15.92
N LYS A 237 25.92 4.02 -14.74
CA LYS A 237 26.67 2.78 -14.51
C LYS A 237 25.83 1.67 -13.86
N LYS A 238 24.79 2.04 -13.12
CA LYS A 238 23.97 1.14 -12.31
C LYS A 238 22.50 1.28 -12.66
N ASN A 239 21.77 0.19 -12.59
CA ASN A 239 20.30 0.24 -12.80
C ASN A 239 19.54 0.60 -11.53
N VAL A 240 20.15 0.41 -10.37
CA VAL A 240 19.54 0.73 -9.06
C VAL A 240 20.51 1.62 -8.29
N VAL A 241 20.00 2.70 -7.73
CA VAL A 241 20.73 3.63 -6.86
C VAL A 241 20.01 3.75 -5.53
N LEU A 242 20.74 3.63 -4.42
CA LEU A 242 20.25 3.87 -3.07
C LEU A 242 20.61 5.30 -2.63
N LEU A 243 19.60 6.12 -2.37
CA LEU A 243 19.74 7.42 -1.72
C LEU A 243 19.50 7.26 -0.22
N HIS A 244 20.57 7.19 0.54
CA HIS A 244 20.55 7.20 2.00
C HIS A 244 20.57 8.64 2.49
N GLY A 245 19.41 9.18 2.83
CA GLY A 245 19.28 10.57 3.25
C GLY A 245 18.57 10.69 4.60
N VAL A 246 19.15 11.44 5.53
CA VAL A 246 18.54 11.69 6.86
C VAL A 246 17.11 12.21 6.74
N THR A 247 16.32 12.06 7.80
CA THR A 247 14.96 12.61 7.86
C THR A 247 14.99 14.13 7.63
N SER A 248 14.02 14.64 6.85
CA SER A 248 13.94 16.08 6.50
C SER A 248 15.15 16.64 5.73
N SER A 249 15.87 15.80 4.99
CA SER A 249 16.94 16.24 4.08
C SER A 249 16.43 16.80 2.75
N GLY A 250 15.11 16.69 2.49
CA GLY A 250 14.49 17.15 1.25
C GLY A 250 14.63 16.18 0.08
N LYS A 251 14.69 14.87 0.34
CA LYS A 251 14.71 13.83 -0.70
C LYS A 251 13.62 14.02 -1.76
N THR A 252 12.44 14.43 -1.35
CA THR A 252 11.28 14.63 -2.25
C THR A 252 11.58 15.66 -3.35
N GLU A 253 12.30 16.73 -3.05
CA GLU A 253 12.65 17.72 -4.08
C GLU A 253 13.63 17.12 -5.11
N ILE A 254 14.56 16.27 -4.67
CA ILE A 254 15.45 15.52 -5.59
C ILE A 254 14.62 14.57 -6.47
N TYR A 255 13.61 13.90 -5.90
CA TYR A 255 12.72 13.03 -6.68
C TYR A 255 11.96 13.83 -7.75
N ILE A 256 11.43 15.02 -7.41
CA ILE A 256 10.71 15.88 -8.34
C ILE A 256 11.61 16.25 -9.52
N HIS A 257 12.86 16.62 -9.30
CA HIS A 257 13.81 16.91 -10.37
C HIS A 257 14.13 15.68 -11.25
N LEU A 258 14.28 14.50 -10.66
CA LEU A 258 14.49 13.27 -11.42
C LEU A 258 13.26 12.86 -12.23
N ILE A 259 12.06 13.06 -11.66
CA ILE A 259 10.79 12.85 -12.36
C ILE A 259 10.71 13.79 -13.56
N GLN A 260 10.93 15.10 -13.35
CA GLN A 260 10.88 16.07 -14.45
C GLN A 260 11.86 15.69 -15.57
N LYS A 261 13.09 15.31 -15.22
CA LYS A 261 14.07 14.83 -16.20
C LYS A 261 13.55 13.62 -17.00
N ALA A 262 12.93 12.64 -16.36
CA ALA A 262 12.36 11.49 -17.05
C ALA A 262 11.21 11.88 -17.98
N LEU A 263 10.38 12.85 -17.57
CA LEU A 263 9.28 13.37 -18.39
C LEU A 263 9.80 14.15 -19.61
N ASP A 264 10.88 14.90 -19.47
CA ASP A 264 11.53 15.64 -20.57
C ASP A 264 12.11 14.66 -21.62
N GLU A 265 12.47 13.45 -21.19
CA GLU A 265 12.89 12.34 -22.06
C GLU A 265 11.70 11.54 -22.64
N GLY A 266 10.46 11.96 -22.43
CA GLY A 266 9.24 11.28 -22.89
C GLY A 266 9.00 9.93 -22.20
N LYS A 267 9.49 9.75 -20.97
CA LYS A 267 9.37 8.51 -20.20
C LYS A 267 8.27 8.61 -19.15
N GLN A 268 7.65 7.47 -18.85
CA GLN A 268 6.73 7.34 -17.72
C GLN A 268 7.49 7.04 -16.42
N VAL A 269 6.89 7.42 -15.31
CA VAL A 269 7.45 7.26 -13.96
C VAL A 269 6.49 6.50 -13.05
N LEU A 270 7.00 5.50 -12.35
CA LEU A 270 6.33 4.84 -11.23
C LEU A 270 6.96 5.30 -9.91
N TYR A 271 6.15 5.95 -9.06
CA TYR A 271 6.58 6.37 -7.73
C TYR A 271 5.83 5.57 -6.66
N LEU A 272 6.54 4.64 -6.02
CA LEU A 272 6.00 3.81 -4.96
C LEU A 272 6.26 4.41 -3.58
N LEU A 273 5.21 4.46 -2.78
CA LEU A 273 5.21 4.90 -1.39
C LEU A 273 4.52 3.86 -0.50
N PRO A 274 4.88 3.76 0.77
CA PRO A 274 4.03 3.07 1.75
C PRO A 274 2.62 3.68 1.77
N GLU A 275 1.60 2.86 1.93
CA GLU A 275 0.19 3.31 1.84
C GLU A 275 -0.13 4.47 2.81
N ILE A 276 0.49 4.45 4.00
CA ILE A 276 0.34 5.51 5.02
C ILE A 276 1.06 6.81 4.59
N ALA A 277 2.12 6.73 3.78
CA ALA A 277 2.88 7.89 3.32
C ALA A 277 2.23 8.61 2.13
N LEU A 278 1.20 8.02 1.49
CA LEU A 278 0.34 8.68 0.50
C LEU A 278 -0.57 9.71 1.20
N THR A 279 0.06 10.70 1.85
CA THR A 279 -0.65 11.76 2.55
C THR A 279 -1.14 12.82 1.58
N VAL A 280 -2.17 13.58 2.00
CA VAL A 280 -2.66 14.74 1.26
C VAL A 280 -1.51 15.71 0.96
N GLN A 281 -0.60 15.92 1.90
CA GLN A 281 0.55 16.82 1.73
C GLN A 281 1.45 16.43 0.54
N MET A 282 1.79 15.13 0.43
CA MET A 282 2.63 14.63 -0.67
C MET A 282 1.91 14.72 -2.01
N THR A 283 0.67 14.27 -2.05
CA THR A 283 -0.13 14.29 -3.28
C THR A 283 -0.42 15.71 -3.75
N THR A 284 -0.72 16.64 -2.83
CA THR A 284 -0.91 18.07 -3.14
C THR A 284 0.39 18.69 -3.66
N ARG A 285 1.55 18.40 -3.04
CA ARG A 285 2.83 18.89 -3.49
C ARG A 285 3.17 18.44 -4.91
N LEU A 286 2.92 17.17 -5.25
CA LEU A 286 3.17 16.67 -6.60
C LEU A 286 2.14 17.18 -7.61
N ARG A 287 0.88 17.29 -7.23
CA ARG A 287 -0.18 17.87 -8.09
C ARG A 287 0.09 19.32 -8.43
N SER A 288 0.59 20.12 -7.47
CA SER A 288 0.93 21.52 -7.72
C SER A 288 2.06 21.71 -8.73
N VAL A 289 2.81 20.65 -9.07
CA VAL A 289 3.87 20.66 -10.08
C VAL A 289 3.40 20.00 -11.37
N PHE A 290 2.82 18.80 -11.27
CA PHE A 290 2.58 17.92 -12.43
C PHE A 290 1.13 17.90 -12.90
N GLY A 291 0.20 18.53 -12.17
CA GLY A 291 -1.21 18.64 -12.58
C GLY A 291 -1.83 17.31 -13.01
N ASP A 292 -2.48 17.33 -14.18
CA ASP A 292 -3.18 16.17 -14.78
C ASP A 292 -2.25 15.07 -15.32
N ARG A 293 -0.94 15.33 -15.38
CA ARG A 293 0.06 14.30 -15.74
C ARG A 293 0.25 13.25 -14.65
N LEU A 294 -0.26 13.52 -13.42
CA LEU A 294 -0.12 12.70 -12.23
C LEU A 294 -1.37 11.84 -11.99
N GLY A 295 -1.25 10.53 -12.08
CA GLY A 295 -2.22 9.56 -11.62
C GLY A 295 -1.91 9.05 -10.21
N ILE A 296 -2.91 8.97 -9.34
CA ILE A 296 -2.77 8.43 -7.98
C ILE A 296 -3.48 7.08 -7.93
N TYR A 297 -2.82 6.03 -7.42
CA TYR A 297 -3.38 4.70 -7.34
C TYR A 297 -3.18 4.05 -5.98
N HIS A 298 -4.27 3.83 -5.24
CA HIS A 298 -4.22 3.18 -3.93
C HIS A 298 -5.50 2.39 -3.61
N SER A 299 -5.44 1.55 -2.57
CA SER A 299 -6.50 0.62 -2.17
C SER A 299 -7.79 1.30 -1.67
N LYS A 300 -7.73 2.59 -1.27
CA LYS A 300 -8.90 3.35 -0.80
C LYS A 300 -9.77 3.91 -1.93
N TYR A 301 -9.31 3.86 -3.17
CA TYR A 301 -10.14 4.19 -4.32
C TYR A 301 -11.19 3.12 -4.55
N SER A 302 -12.37 3.54 -5.02
CA SER A 302 -13.41 2.62 -5.44
C SER A 302 -12.92 1.73 -6.58
N ASP A 303 -13.53 0.58 -6.74
CA ASP A 303 -13.17 -0.34 -7.82
C ASP A 303 -13.34 0.29 -9.20
N ALA A 304 -14.34 1.15 -9.37
CA ALA A 304 -14.58 1.88 -10.61
C ALA A 304 -13.44 2.88 -10.92
N GLU A 305 -13.02 3.70 -9.95
CA GLU A 305 -11.88 4.62 -10.13
C GLU A 305 -10.59 3.86 -10.50
N ARG A 306 -10.36 2.70 -9.88
CA ARG A 306 -9.19 1.85 -10.17
C ARG A 306 -9.23 1.30 -11.61
N VAL A 307 -10.41 0.94 -12.10
CA VAL A 307 -10.60 0.52 -13.50
C VAL A 307 -10.38 1.70 -14.46
N GLU A 308 -10.88 2.89 -14.13
CA GLU A 308 -10.68 4.10 -14.95
C GLU A 308 -9.18 4.45 -15.08
N ILE A 309 -8.41 4.40 -13.98
CA ILE A 309 -6.96 4.61 -14.02
C ILE A 309 -6.29 3.55 -14.90
N TRP A 310 -6.70 2.28 -14.77
CA TRP A 310 -6.17 1.20 -15.62
C TRP A 310 -6.42 1.45 -17.11
N ARG A 311 -7.66 1.80 -17.47
CA ARG A 311 -8.05 2.12 -18.86
C ARG A 311 -7.32 3.36 -19.37
N LYS A 312 -7.19 4.40 -18.54
CA LYS A 312 -6.43 5.61 -18.92
C LYS A 312 -4.97 5.28 -19.21
N GLN A 313 -4.35 4.38 -18.45
CA GLN A 313 -2.97 3.93 -18.71
C GLN A 313 -2.82 3.17 -20.03
N LEU A 314 -3.88 2.53 -20.51
CA LEU A 314 -3.91 1.86 -21.81
C LEU A 314 -4.30 2.80 -22.97
N SER A 315 -4.86 3.96 -22.70
CA SER A 315 -5.31 4.93 -23.70
C SER A 315 -4.15 5.58 -24.46
N ALA A 316 -4.49 6.41 -25.45
CA ALA A 316 -3.52 7.21 -26.21
C ALA A 316 -2.87 8.31 -25.35
N GLN A 317 -3.52 8.73 -24.24
CA GLN A 317 -3.04 9.75 -23.32
C GLN A 317 -2.95 9.20 -21.89
N PRO A 318 -2.01 8.29 -21.60
CA PRO A 318 -1.82 7.77 -20.26
C PRO A 318 -1.31 8.85 -19.29
N TYR A 319 -1.39 8.59 -18.00
CA TYR A 319 -0.64 9.38 -17.04
C TYR A 319 0.85 9.19 -17.28
N ASP A 320 1.62 10.27 -17.20
CA ASP A 320 3.08 10.24 -17.26
C ASP A 320 3.69 9.75 -15.94
N ILE A 321 3.04 10.08 -14.84
CA ILE A 321 3.47 9.71 -13.50
C ILE A 321 2.35 8.93 -12.83
N ILE A 322 2.68 7.77 -12.29
CA ILE A 322 1.82 7.05 -11.34
C ILE A 322 2.46 7.07 -9.98
N ILE A 323 1.76 7.66 -9.01
CA ILE A 323 2.10 7.55 -7.60
C ILE A 323 1.15 6.57 -6.92
N GLY A 324 1.69 5.67 -6.12
CA GLY A 324 0.83 4.72 -5.44
C GLY A 324 1.52 3.84 -4.41
N ALA A 325 0.69 3.05 -3.74
CA ALA A 325 1.16 2.01 -2.86
C ALA A 325 1.57 0.76 -3.66
N ARG A 326 1.87 -0.33 -2.96
CA ARG A 326 2.27 -1.63 -3.52
C ARG A 326 1.47 -2.05 -4.77
N SER A 327 0.17 -1.80 -4.80
CA SER A 327 -0.71 -2.21 -5.91
C SER A 327 -0.50 -1.43 -7.21
N ALA A 328 0.13 -0.24 -7.17
CA ALA A 328 0.42 0.54 -8.37
C ALA A 328 1.44 -0.12 -9.30
N LEU A 329 2.23 -1.05 -8.78
CA LEU A 329 3.16 -1.89 -9.55
C LEU A 329 2.49 -2.63 -10.72
N TRP A 330 1.22 -3.00 -10.58
CA TRP A 330 0.51 -3.82 -11.53
C TRP A 330 -0.07 -3.06 -12.72
N LEU A 331 -0.07 -1.73 -12.66
CA LEU A 331 -0.61 -0.90 -13.75
C LEU A 331 0.19 -1.08 -15.05
N PRO A 332 -0.49 -0.94 -16.21
CA PRO A 332 0.19 -0.99 -17.49
C PRO A 332 1.03 0.28 -17.74
N PHE A 333 2.27 0.09 -18.17
CA PHE A 333 3.16 1.14 -18.64
C PHE A 333 3.58 0.84 -20.07
N ARG A 334 3.69 1.86 -20.91
CA ARG A 334 4.17 1.72 -22.30
C ARG A 334 5.65 2.05 -22.42
N ASN A 335 6.11 3.06 -21.69
CA ASN A 335 7.47 3.60 -21.77
C ASN A 335 8.03 3.98 -20.40
N LEU A 336 8.07 3.02 -19.47
CA LEU A 336 8.59 3.24 -18.12
C LEU A 336 10.10 3.56 -18.18
N GLY A 337 10.53 4.70 -17.63
CA GLY A 337 11.94 5.12 -17.61
C GLY A 337 12.53 5.26 -16.21
N LEU A 338 11.68 5.54 -15.22
CA LEU A 338 12.13 5.73 -13.84
C LEU A 338 11.17 5.07 -12.86
N VAL A 339 11.72 4.36 -11.88
CA VAL A 339 11.01 3.86 -10.71
C VAL A 339 11.60 4.49 -9.46
N VAL A 340 10.79 5.22 -8.70
CA VAL A 340 11.18 5.77 -7.39
C VAL A 340 10.48 4.94 -6.31
N ILE A 341 11.22 4.48 -5.32
CA ILE A 341 10.68 3.76 -4.17
C ILE A 341 11.12 4.49 -2.91
N ASP A 342 10.22 5.27 -2.33
CA ASP A 342 10.52 5.99 -1.09
C ASP A 342 10.22 5.12 0.12
N GLU A 343 10.98 5.34 1.20
CA GLU A 343 10.96 4.51 2.41
C GLU A 343 11.10 3.00 2.08
N GLU A 344 12.09 2.65 1.25
CA GLU A 344 12.28 1.32 0.65
C GLU A 344 12.34 0.17 1.65
N HIS A 345 12.73 0.47 2.91
CA HIS A 345 12.83 -0.48 4.02
C HIS A 345 11.47 -0.89 4.60
N GLU A 346 10.38 -0.25 4.17
CA GLU A 346 9.07 -0.45 4.75
C GLU A 346 8.50 -1.84 4.52
N THR A 347 8.08 -2.47 5.61
CA THR A 347 7.51 -3.82 5.60
C THR A 347 6.18 -3.91 4.85
N SER A 348 5.46 -2.79 4.67
CA SER A 348 4.20 -2.74 3.94
C SER A 348 4.34 -3.00 2.44
N PHE A 349 5.55 -2.93 1.89
CA PHE A 349 5.83 -3.37 0.53
C PHE A 349 5.76 -4.89 0.35
N LYS A 350 5.85 -5.68 1.42
CA LYS A 350 5.61 -7.12 1.38
C LYS A 350 4.14 -7.43 1.55
N GLN A 351 3.54 -8.15 0.60
CA GLN A 351 2.21 -8.73 0.75
C GLN A 351 2.32 -10.02 1.55
N GLN A 352 1.66 -10.10 2.70
CA GLN A 352 1.66 -11.31 3.52
C GLN A 352 0.44 -12.19 3.22
N ASP A 353 -0.73 -11.59 3.09
CA ASP A 353 -2.00 -12.25 2.78
C ASP A 353 -2.90 -11.25 2.03
N PRO A 354 -3.65 -11.70 1.01
CA PRO A 354 -3.62 -13.00 0.36
C PRO A 354 -2.37 -13.27 -0.48
N ALA A 355 -2.25 -14.49 -1.03
CA ALA A 355 -1.24 -14.79 -2.06
C ALA A 355 -1.46 -13.90 -3.31
N PRO A 356 -0.38 -13.61 -4.09
CA PRO A 356 1.03 -13.97 -3.93
C PRO A 356 1.69 -13.16 -2.81
N ARG A 357 2.62 -13.78 -2.07
CA ARG A 357 3.38 -13.13 -0.98
C ARG A 357 4.61 -12.41 -1.52
N TYR A 358 4.40 -11.49 -2.45
CA TYR A 358 5.47 -10.78 -3.14
C TYR A 358 5.93 -9.53 -2.37
N HIS A 359 7.16 -9.09 -2.64
CA HIS A 359 7.71 -7.82 -2.16
C HIS A 359 7.71 -6.80 -3.30
N ALA A 360 6.92 -5.72 -3.16
CA ALA A 360 6.74 -4.75 -4.25
C ALA A 360 8.04 -4.03 -4.63
N ARG A 361 8.94 -3.72 -3.68
CA ARG A 361 10.26 -3.16 -3.98
C ARG A 361 11.04 -4.07 -4.95
N SER A 362 11.15 -5.36 -4.63
CA SER A 362 11.89 -6.31 -5.47
C SER A 362 11.22 -6.49 -6.84
N ALA A 363 9.89 -6.62 -6.86
CA ALA A 363 9.13 -6.74 -8.10
C ALA A 363 9.22 -5.47 -8.97
N ALA A 364 9.26 -4.28 -8.36
CA ALA A 364 9.42 -3.01 -9.08
C ALA A 364 10.82 -2.85 -9.70
N ILE A 365 11.88 -3.33 -9.02
CA ILE A 365 13.24 -3.38 -9.60
C ILE A 365 13.26 -4.31 -10.82
N VAL A 366 12.58 -5.45 -10.76
CA VAL A 366 12.47 -6.37 -11.89
C VAL A 366 11.63 -5.76 -13.02
N LEU A 367 10.52 -5.12 -12.71
CA LEU A 367 9.72 -4.39 -13.70
C LEU A 367 10.55 -3.32 -14.40
N ALA A 368 11.30 -2.50 -13.64
CA ALA A 368 12.20 -1.50 -14.20
C ALA A 368 13.23 -2.12 -15.16
N ALA A 369 13.84 -3.25 -14.78
CA ALA A 369 14.78 -3.96 -15.63
C ALA A 369 14.15 -4.44 -16.94
N MET A 370 12.89 -4.89 -16.94
CA MET A 370 12.15 -5.31 -18.14
C MET A 370 11.92 -4.16 -19.15
N TYR A 371 11.91 -2.92 -18.66
CA TYR A 371 11.81 -1.71 -19.49
C TYR A 371 13.15 -1.01 -19.77
N GLY A 372 14.26 -1.49 -19.20
CA GLY A 372 15.53 -0.77 -19.21
C GLY A 372 15.49 0.52 -18.37
N ALA A 373 14.49 0.67 -17.50
CA ALA A 373 14.29 1.82 -16.63
C ALA A 373 15.27 1.82 -15.46
N LYS A 374 15.52 3.00 -14.89
CA LYS A 374 16.34 3.17 -13.69
C LYS A 374 15.50 3.12 -12.42
N THR A 375 16.08 2.64 -11.33
CA THR A 375 15.40 2.58 -10.03
C THR A 375 16.16 3.42 -9.00
N LEU A 376 15.45 4.30 -8.30
CA LEU A 376 15.94 5.01 -7.13
C LEU A 376 15.24 4.47 -5.88
N LEU A 377 16.03 3.99 -4.93
CA LEU A 377 15.58 3.60 -3.59
C LEU A 377 15.90 4.75 -2.64
N GLY A 378 14.90 5.32 -1.99
CA GLY A 378 15.08 6.43 -1.05
C GLY A 378 14.71 6.03 0.37
N THR A 379 15.52 6.40 1.35
CA THR A 379 15.23 6.12 2.76
C THR A 379 16.18 6.86 3.71
N ALA A 380 15.76 7.04 4.95
CA ALA A 380 16.63 7.50 6.03
C ALA A 380 17.30 6.33 6.78
N THR A 381 16.70 5.15 6.71
CA THR A 381 17.11 3.94 7.42
C THR A 381 17.05 2.76 6.44
N PRO A 382 18.07 2.59 5.60
CA PRO A 382 18.07 1.55 4.57
C PRO A 382 17.81 0.16 5.14
N SER A 383 17.17 -0.72 4.35
CA SER A 383 17.14 -2.14 4.70
C SER A 383 18.54 -2.74 4.58
N ALA A 384 18.84 -3.72 5.44
CA ALA A 384 20.16 -4.36 5.43
C ALA A 384 20.53 -4.93 4.06
N GLU A 385 19.57 -5.48 3.33
CA GLU A 385 19.75 -6.05 1.99
C GLU A 385 20.08 -4.98 0.95
N SER A 386 19.33 -3.84 0.95
CA SER A 386 19.60 -2.73 0.02
C SER A 386 20.95 -2.09 0.30
N TYR A 387 21.27 -1.89 1.57
CA TYR A 387 22.54 -1.30 1.96
C TYR A 387 23.73 -2.24 1.65
N PHE A 388 23.57 -3.55 1.86
CA PHE A 388 24.55 -4.56 1.46
C PHE A 388 24.80 -4.54 -0.05
N ASN A 389 23.74 -4.52 -0.86
CA ASN A 389 23.87 -4.42 -2.32
C ASN A 389 24.56 -3.11 -2.76
N ALA A 390 24.37 -2.02 -2.03
CA ALA A 390 25.05 -0.76 -2.30
C ALA A 390 26.53 -0.81 -1.89
N LYS A 391 26.86 -1.39 -0.74
CA LYS A 391 28.25 -1.54 -0.24
C LYS A 391 29.08 -2.50 -1.11
N THR A 392 28.47 -3.57 -1.62
CA THR A 392 29.13 -4.52 -2.52
C THR A 392 29.20 -4.05 -3.97
N GLY A 393 28.70 -2.85 -4.26
CA GLY A 393 28.77 -2.23 -5.60
C GLY A 393 27.75 -2.78 -6.60
N LYS A 394 26.79 -3.60 -6.17
CA LYS A 394 25.66 -4.02 -7.01
C LYS A 394 24.71 -2.83 -7.28
N TYR A 395 24.45 -1.99 -6.27
CA TYR A 395 23.71 -0.73 -6.39
C TYR A 395 24.68 0.45 -6.32
N GLY A 396 24.28 1.60 -6.87
CA GLY A 396 24.91 2.89 -6.57
C GLY A 396 24.56 3.33 -5.15
N LEU A 397 25.45 4.03 -4.46
CA LEU A 397 25.20 4.62 -3.16
C LEU A 397 25.40 6.12 -3.20
N VAL A 398 24.39 6.89 -2.80
CA VAL A 398 24.46 8.33 -2.61
C VAL A 398 24.02 8.64 -1.18
N ARG A 399 24.77 9.49 -0.47
CA ARG A 399 24.49 9.88 0.90
C ARG A 399 24.08 11.35 0.99
N LEU A 400 22.99 11.62 1.68
CA LEU A 400 22.49 12.97 1.96
C LEU A 400 22.44 13.15 3.49
N THR A 401 23.55 13.58 4.07
CA THR A 401 23.80 13.53 5.52
C THR A 401 23.29 14.76 6.28
N LYS A 402 22.96 15.85 5.58
CA LYS A 402 22.50 17.09 6.19
C LYS A 402 20.99 17.27 6.06
N ARG A 403 20.36 17.79 7.10
CA ARG A 403 18.97 18.25 7.04
C ARG A 403 18.85 19.52 6.19
N PHE A 404 17.68 19.73 5.62
CA PHE A 404 17.36 20.98 4.93
C PHE A 404 17.52 22.18 5.89
N LYS A 405 18.19 23.25 5.45
CA LYS A 405 18.54 24.43 6.24
C LYS A 405 19.50 24.17 7.41
N ASP A 406 20.32 23.12 7.35
CA ASP A 406 21.32 22.75 8.37
C ASP A 406 20.77 22.64 9.80
N ILE A 407 19.47 22.31 9.95
CA ILE A 407 18.82 22.12 11.26
C ILE A 407 19.48 20.94 11.96
N ALA A 408 19.95 21.11 13.19
CA ALA A 408 20.55 20.05 13.98
C ALA A 408 19.58 18.87 14.20
N LEU A 409 20.12 17.67 14.29
CA LEU A 409 19.35 16.48 14.72
C LEU A 409 18.81 16.70 16.14
N PRO A 410 17.64 16.14 16.49
CA PRO A 410 17.08 16.25 17.81
C PRO A 410 18.01 15.65 18.85
N GLU A 411 17.93 16.14 20.07
CA GLU A 411 18.60 15.55 21.22
C GLU A 411 17.82 14.31 21.67
N ILE A 412 18.49 13.16 21.81
CA ILE A 412 17.86 11.94 22.30
C ILE A 412 18.40 11.66 23.71
N GLN A 413 17.51 11.76 24.69
CA GLN A 413 17.80 11.43 26.08
C GLN A 413 17.23 10.04 26.40
N VAL A 414 18.09 9.13 26.84
CA VAL A 414 17.71 7.77 27.24
C VAL A 414 17.28 7.79 28.68
N VAL A 415 16.10 7.25 28.98
CA VAL A 415 15.57 7.13 30.33
C VAL A 415 15.52 5.67 30.73
N ASP A 416 16.30 5.31 31.76
CA ASP A 416 16.25 3.99 32.39
C ASP A 416 14.98 3.86 33.23
N ILE A 417 13.99 3.15 32.70
CA ILE A 417 12.72 2.93 33.40
C ILE A 417 12.75 1.75 34.37
N LYS A 418 13.80 0.93 34.38
CA LYS A 418 13.92 -0.22 35.30
C LYS A 418 14.06 0.23 36.75
N ASP A 419 14.94 1.20 37.00
CA ASP A 419 15.12 1.77 38.32
C ASP A 419 13.92 2.61 38.77
N LEU A 420 13.36 3.41 37.85
CA LEU A 420 12.16 4.20 38.13
C LEU A 420 10.94 3.33 38.47
N GLN A 421 10.77 2.18 37.82
CA GLN A 421 9.72 1.21 38.16
C GLN A 421 9.95 0.60 39.53
N ARG A 422 11.19 0.22 39.88
CA ARG A 422 11.55 -0.32 41.19
C ARG A 422 11.24 0.67 42.31
N ARG A 423 11.54 1.96 42.09
CA ARG A 423 11.26 3.04 43.03
C ARG A 423 9.82 3.55 43.03
N LYS A 424 8.94 2.97 42.20
CA LYS A 424 7.53 3.38 42.01
C LYS A 424 7.36 4.85 41.60
N MET A 425 8.33 5.40 40.86
CA MET A 425 8.33 6.79 40.41
C MET A 425 7.59 6.98 39.07
N MET A 426 7.24 5.89 38.38
CA MET A 426 6.49 5.95 37.11
C MET A 426 5.03 6.27 37.36
N ARG A 427 4.44 7.15 36.53
CA ARG A 427 3.00 7.34 36.46
C ARG A 427 2.46 6.63 35.20
N GLY A 428 1.92 5.42 35.39
CA GLY A 428 1.57 4.56 34.27
C GLY A 428 2.78 4.25 33.38
N PRO A 429 2.76 4.53 32.09
CA PRO A 429 3.91 4.32 31.19
C PRO A 429 4.90 5.50 31.16
N PHE A 430 4.69 6.55 31.94
CA PHE A 430 5.44 7.80 31.84
C PHE A 430 6.48 7.94 32.95
N SER A 431 7.72 8.25 32.58
CA SER A 431 8.74 8.67 33.49
C SER A 431 8.54 10.12 33.95
N PRO A 432 9.04 10.52 35.14
CA PRO A 432 8.99 11.90 35.58
C PRO A 432 9.62 12.89 34.60
N GLN A 433 10.73 12.47 33.95
CA GLN A 433 11.44 13.28 32.95
C GLN A 433 10.55 13.55 31.73
N LEU A 434 9.81 12.52 31.25
CA LEU A 434 8.91 12.68 30.10
C LEU A 434 7.74 13.61 30.45
N LEU A 435 7.14 13.44 31.63
CA LEU A 435 6.03 14.32 32.06
C LEU A 435 6.49 15.77 32.24
N ALA A 436 7.69 15.99 32.77
CA ALA A 436 8.26 17.35 32.89
C ALA A 436 8.52 17.99 31.54
N ALA A 437 9.11 17.26 30.59
CA ALA A 437 9.36 17.76 29.23
C ALA A 437 8.05 18.05 28.47
N MET A 438 7.01 17.22 28.67
CA MET A 438 5.69 17.47 28.11
C MET A 438 5.05 18.73 28.67
N ARG A 439 5.12 18.95 29.99
CA ARG A 439 4.60 20.16 30.64
C ARG A 439 5.29 21.40 30.07
N GLN A 440 6.62 21.39 30.02
CA GLN A 440 7.39 22.51 29.45
C GLN A 440 6.97 22.79 28.01
N ALA A 441 6.81 21.74 27.16
CA ALA A 441 6.39 21.90 25.77
C ALA A 441 5.02 22.56 25.66
N LEU A 442 4.06 22.15 26.49
CA LEU A 442 2.70 22.70 26.49
C LEU A 442 2.69 24.16 26.99
N ASP A 443 3.47 24.48 28.02
CA ASP A 443 3.62 25.85 28.54
C ASP A 443 4.23 26.80 27.48
N GLU A 444 5.15 26.26 26.63
CA GLU A 444 5.72 26.97 25.47
C GLU A 444 4.78 26.97 24.25
N LYS A 445 3.53 26.48 24.35
CA LYS A 445 2.57 26.32 23.24
C LYS A 445 3.13 25.48 22.10
N LYS A 446 3.93 24.47 22.44
CA LYS A 446 4.49 23.49 21.50
C LYS A 446 3.70 22.19 21.58
N GLN A 447 3.90 21.36 20.56
CA GLN A 447 3.22 20.08 20.42
C GLN A 447 4.11 18.91 20.84
N VAL A 448 3.45 17.84 21.25
CA VAL A 448 4.09 16.60 21.71
C VAL A 448 3.61 15.42 20.87
N ILE A 449 4.51 14.53 20.50
CA ILE A 449 4.18 13.22 19.93
C ILE A 449 4.56 12.13 20.92
N LEU A 450 3.63 11.24 21.24
CA LEU A 450 3.87 10.05 22.03
C LEU A 450 3.80 8.81 21.15
N PHE A 451 4.91 8.12 21.04
CA PHE A 451 5.02 6.91 20.24
C PHE A 451 4.92 5.66 21.11
N GLN A 452 3.94 4.80 20.76
CA GLN A 452 3.78 3.48 21.34
C GLN A 452 3.71 2.42 20.25
N ASN A 453 4.69 1.53 20.19
CA ASN A 453 4.60 0.41 19.26
C ASN A 453 3.54 -0.60 19.75
N ARG A 454 2.45 -0.74 19.00
CA ARG A 454 1.33 -1.64 19.35
C ARG A 454 1.61 -3.12 19.05
N ARG A 455 2.62 -3.45 18.26
CA ARG A 455 2.92 -4.86 17.94
C ARG A 455 3.44 -5.57 19.19
N GLY A 456 2.58 -6.41 19.78
CA GLY A 456 2.84 -7.18 21.01
C GLY A 456 2.05 -6.76 22.25
N TYR A 457 1.31 -5.64 22.22
CA TYR A 457 0.48 -5.18 23.34
C TYR A 457 -0.95 -4.88 22.90
N ALA A 458 -1.67 -5.91 22.52
CA ALA A 458 -3.13 -5.81 22.48
C ALA A 458 -3.63 -5.78 23.94
N PRO A 459 -4.54 -4.87 24.34
CA PRO A 459 -5.16 -4.95 25.64
C PRO A 459 -5.84 -6.31 25.77
N MET A 460 -5.39 -7.10 26.73
CA MET A 460 -5.91 -8.43 26.99
C MET A 460 -6.37 -8.52 28.45
N VAL A 461 -7.26 -9.44 28.72
CA VAL A 461 -7.65 -9.78 30.10
C VAL A 461 -6.69 -10.85 30.62
N GLU A 462 -6.17 -10.66 31.82
CA GLU A 462 -5.30 -11.62 32.51
C GLU A 462 -5.81 -11.85 33.92
N CYS A 463 -5.80 -13.10 34.36
CA CYS A 463 -6.04 -13.43 35.75
C CYS A 463 -4.85 -13.04 36.61
N HIS A 464 -5.08 -12.18 37.59
CA HIS A 464 -4.01 -11.69 38.46
C HIS A 464 -3.46 -12.82 39.42
N VAL A 465 -4.26 -13.88 39.65
CA VAL A 465 -3.90 -14.98 40.52
C VAL A 465 -3.01 -16.02 39.85
N CYS A 466 -3.42 -16.48 38.63
CA CYS A 466 -2.74 -17.59 37.94
C CYS A 466 -2.11 -17.23 36.60
N GLY A 467 -2.21 -15.96 36.15
CA GLY A 467 -1.65 -15.52 34.85
C GLY A 467 -2.43 -16.01 33.62
N TRP A 468 -3.58 -16.65 33.79
CA TRP A 468 -4.40 -17.12 32.68
C TRP A 468 -4.90 -15.96 31.82
N THR A 469 -4.86 -16.12 30.50
CA THR A 469 -5.41 -15.17 29.52
C THR A 469 -6.40 -15.86 28.60
N PRO A 470 -7.57 -15.26 28.32
CA PRO A 470 -8.53 -15.81 27.34
C PRO A 470 -7.91 -15.92 25.97
N ARG A 471 -8.09 -17.09 25.34
CA ARG A 471 -7.61 -17.34 23.97
C ARG A 471 -8.76 -17.60 23.03
N CYS A 472 -8.55 -17.34 21.76
CA CYS A 472 -9.52 -17.64 20.72
C CYS A 472 -9.72 -19.15 20.61
N LYS A 473 -10.99 -19.61 20.52
CA LYS A 473 -11.32 -21.04 20.33
C LYS A 473 -10.86 -21.56 18.97
N ASN A 474 -10.86 -20.69 17.95
CA ASN A 474 -10.53 -21.05 16.56
C ASN A 474 -9.06 -20.76 16.20
N CYS A 475 -8.39 -19.88 16.97
CA CYS A 475 -7.00 -19.49 16.77
C CYS A 475 -6.23 -19.64 18.09
N ASP A 476 -4.96 -19.99 18.02
CA ASP A 476 -4.14 -20.12 19.23
C ASP A 476 -3.48 -18.78 19.60
N VAL A 477 -4.32 -17.74 19.78
CA VAL A 477 -3.90 -16.38 20.08
C VAL A 477 -4.70 -15.81 21.26
N SER A 478 -4.08 -14.94 22.04
CA SER A 478 -4.78 -14.17 23.06
C SER A 478 -5.78 -13.22 22.39
N LEU A 479 -6.93 -13.03 23.06
CA LEU A 479 -7.98 -12.16 22.61
C LEU A 479 -7.69 -10.70 23.00
N THR A 480 -8.03 -9.77 22.11
CA THR A 480 -7.91 -8.34 22.37
C THR A 480 -9.18 -7.80 23.02
N LEU A 481 -9.07 -7.08 24.13
CA LEU A 481 -10.18 -6.42 24.81
C LEU A 481 -10.51 -5.10 24.13
N HIS A 482 -11.72 -4.98 23.61
CA HIS A 482 -12.33 -3.71 23.14
C HIS A 482 -13.22 -3.13 24.24
N ARG A 483 -12.66 -2.21 25.05
CA ARG A 483 -13.33 -1.68 26.24
C ARG A 483 -14.64 -0.96 25.96
N THR A 484 -14.71 -0.16 24.89
CA THR A 484 -15.90 0.59 24.49
C THR A 484 -17.10 -0.30 24.22
N MET A 485 -16.86 -1.52 23.71
CA MET A 485 -17.91 -2.50 23.41
C MET A 485 -17.99 -3.61 24.46
N ASN A 486 -17.08 -3.64 25.44
CA ASN A 486 -16.92 -4.68 26.46
C ASN A 486 -16.87 -6.11 25.88
N VAL A 487 -16.08 -6.28 24.82
CA VAL A 487 -15.92 -7.58 24.13
C VAL A 487 -14.45 -7.93 23.91
N LEU A 488 -14.19 -9.22 23.77
CA LEU A 488 -12.90 -9.78 23.40
C LEU A 488 -12.92 -10.20 21.93
N THR A 489 -12.06 -9.68 21.09
CA THR A 489 -12.03 -9.98 19.65
C THR A 489 -10.71 -10.65 19.24
N CYS A 490 -10.81 -11.68 18.41
CA CYS A 490 -9.67 -12.29 17.74
C CYS A 490 -9.35 -11.53 16.45
N HIS A 491 -8.19 -10.86 16.38
CA HIS A 491 -7.78 -10.11 15.17
C HIS A 491 -7.36 -11.00 13.98
N TYR A 492 -7.29 -12.32 14.16
CA TYR A 492 -6.97 -13.26 13.08
C TYR A 492 -8.21 -13.82 12.36
N CYS A 493 -9.28 -14.14 13.13
CA CYS A 493 -10.50 -14.68 12.54
C CYS A 493 -11.72 -13.76 12.67
N GLY A 494 -11.60 -12.64 13.39
CA GLY A 494 -12.68 -11.67 13.63
C GLY A 494 -13.74 -12.16 14.63
N TYR A 495 -13.61 -13.34 15.21
CA TYR A 495 -14.60 -13.87 16.16
C TYR A 495 -14.59 -13.06 17.47
N THR A 496 -15.78 -12.72 17.97
CA THR A 496 -15.98 -11.91 19.16
C THR A 496 -16.53 -12.74 20.30
N TYR A 497 -16.01 -12.54 21.50
CA TYR A 497 -16.39 -13.23 22.74
C TYR A 497 -16.80 -12.21 23.80
N GLY A 498 -17.67 -12.60 24.70
CA GLY A 498 -17.95 -11.84 25.92
C GLY A 498 -16.72 -11.82 26.86
N VAL A 499 -16.56 -10.76 27.62
CA VAL A 499 -15.51 -10.71 28.68
C VAL A 499 -15.89 -11.68 29.79
N PRO A 500 -15.04 -12.66 30.14
CA PRO A 500 -15.35 -13.60 31.21
C PRO A 500 -15.39 -12.89 32.56
N THR A 501 -16.29 -13.30 33.43
CA THR A 501 -16.40 -12.77 34.80
C THR A 501 -15.57 -13.56 35.80
N ARG A 502 -15.14 -14.76 35.42
CA ARG A 502 -14.28 -15.65 36.21
C ARG A 502 -13.18 -16.26 35.35
N CYS A 503 -12.05 -16.53 35.97
CA CYS A 503 -10.95 -17.22 35.33
C CYS A 503 -11.30 -18.69 35.03
N SER A 504 -11.13 -19.13 33.79
CA SER A 504 -11.41 -20.51 33.40
C SER A 504 -10.38 -21.52 33.96
N ASN A 505 -9.26 -21.05 34.54
CA ASN A 505 -8.21 -21.92 35.10
C ASN A 505 -8.28 -22.06 36.62
N CYS A 506 -8.57 -20.97 37.35
CA CYS A 506 -8.55 -20.97 38.82
C CYS A 506 -9.81 -20.38 39.46
N GLU A 507 -10.86 -20.11 38.66
CA GLU A 507 -12.17 -19.57 39.06
C GLU A 507 -12.12 -18.21 39.78
N SER A 508 -10.95 -17.59 39.92
CA SER A 508 -10.79 -16.25 40.48
C SER A 508 -11.59 -15.21 39.69
N THR A 509 -12.20 -14.27 40.40
CA THR A 509 -12.86 -13.09 39.80
C THR A 509 -11.90 -11.92 39.56
N ASP A 510 -10.64 -12.00 40.04
CA ASP A 510 -9.63 -10.94 39.85
C ASP A 510 -9.04 -11.03 38.43
N LEU A 511 -9.86 -10.64 37.45
CA LEU A 511 -9.49 -10.51 36.05
C LEU A 511 -9.18 -9.04 35.77
N ARG A 512 -7.95 -8.75 35.35
CA ARG A 512 -7.51 -7.38 35.06
C ARG A 512 -7.12 -7.21 33.61
N GLY A 513 -7.43 -6.05 33.05
CA GLY A 513 -6.89 -5.67 31.75
C GLY A 513 -5.38 -5.46 31.83
N ARG A 514 -4.59 -6.26 31.08
CA ARG A 514 -3.14 -6.11 30.95
C ARG A 514 -2.82 -5.45 29.61
N GLY A 515 -1.80 -4.60 29.62
CA GLY A 515 -1.34 -3.86 28.44
C GLY A 515 -1.74 -2.39 28.45
N PHE A 516 -0.78 -1.57 28.06
CA PHE A 516 -1.02 -0.16 27.82
C PHE A 516 -1.38 0.02 26.33
N GLY A 517 -2.64 -0.19 25.97
CA GLY A 517 -3.14 0.23 24.67
C GLY A 517 -3.08 1.76 24.55
N THR A 518 -3.15 2.26 23.31
CA THR A 518 -3.21 3.72 23.05
C THR A 518 -4.36 4.40 23.79
N GLU A 519 -5.49 3.71 24.02
CA GLU A 519 -6.62 4.17 24.84
C GLU A 519 -6.21 4.48 26.28
N LYS A 520 -5.54 3.55 26.93
CA LYS A 520 -5.09 3.75 28.33
C LYS A 520 -4.03 4.84 28.45
N ILE A 521 -3.21 5.02 27.42
CA ILE A 521 -2.25 6.13 27.36
C ILE A 521 -3.01 7.45 27.26
N GLU A 522 -4.05 7.51 26.44
CA GLU A 522 -4.92 8.68 26.29
C GLU A 522 -5.59 9.03 27.63
N ASP A 523 -6.13 8.04 28.37
CA ASP A 523 -6.75 8.27 29.68
C ASP A 523 -5.75 8.87 30.68
N TYR A 524 -4.54 8.32 30.78
CA TYR A 524 -3.48 8.86 31.64
C TYR A 524 -3.08 10.29 31.26
N ILE A 525 -3.00 10.60 29.98
CA ILE A 525 -2.62 11.92 29.50
C ILE A 525 -3.72 12.93 29.80
N ARG A 526 -4.99 12.60 29.63
CA ARG A 526 -6.13 13.46 29.98
C ARG A 526 -6.20 13.74 31.48
N GLU A 527 -5.82 12.77 32.30
CA GLU A 527 -5.72 12.98 33.77
C GLU A 527 -4.52 13.88 34.13
N ALA A 528 -3.36 13.69 33.48
CA ALA A 528 -2.15 14.45 33.77
C ALA A 528 -2.14 15.87 33.20
N PHE A 529 -2.86 16.11 32.10
CA PHE A 529 -2.90 17.36 31.33
C PHE A 529 -4.34 17.64 30.87
N PRO A 530 -5.27 17.95 31.78
CA PRO A 530 -6.68 18.15 31.44
C PRO A 530 -6.92 19.33 30.50
N GLU A 531 -5.99 20.29 30.46
CA GLU A 531 -6.03 21.44 29.56
C GLU A 531 -5.61 21.13 28.12
N ALA A 532 -4.96 20.00 27.88
CA ALA A 532 -4.41 19.65 26.57
C ALA A 532 -5.44 18.93 25.68
N GLN A 533 -5.54 19.35 24.43
CA GLN A 533 -6.28 18.59 23.40
C GLN A 533 -5.44 17.41 22.93
N VAL A 534 -5.97 16.19 23.13
CA VAL A 534 -5.29 14.93 22.82
C VAL A 534 -5.99 14.24 21.67
N ALA A 535 -5.22 13.79 20.68
CA ALA A 535 -5.71 12.93 19.61
C ALA A 535 -4.94 11.59 19.58
N ARG A 536 -5.66 10.54 19.19
CA ARG A 536 -5.09 9.18 19.07
C ARG A 536 -5.12 8.72 17.63
N MET A 537 -3.96 8.40 17.08
CA MET A 537 -3.77 7.93 15.71
C MET A 537 -3.39 6.45 15.70
N ASP A 538 -4.38 5.58 15.56
CA ASP A 538 -4.24 4.14 15.42
C ASP A 538 -5.23 3.57 14.39
N LEU A 539 -5.17 2.26 14.13
CA LEU A 539 -6.03 1.61 13.15
C LEU A 539 -7.53 1.74 13.46
N ASP A 540 -7.90 1.88 14.74
CA ASP A 540 -9.31 1.96 15.15
C ASP A 540 -9.88 3.37 14.91
N THR A 541 -9.06 4.41 15.15
CA THR A 541 -9.47 5.81 14.99
C THR A 541 -9.34 6.32 13.55
N THR A 542 -8.57 5.62 12.69
CA THR A 542 -8.25 6.05 11.32
C THR A 542 -8.84 5.15 10.24
N ARG A 543 -9.96 4.46 10.52
CA ARG A 543 -10.61 3.53 9.57
C ARG A 543 -11.09 4.22 8.30
N THR A 544 -11.53 5.47 8.39
CA THR A 544 -11.98 6.25 7.23
C THR A 544 -10.89 7.24 6.80
N ARG A 545 -10.83 7.52 5.50
CA ARG A 545 -9.91 8.50 4.93
C ARG A 545 -10.11 9.88 5.56
N ASN A 546 -11.35 10.34 5.67
CA ASN A 546 -11.67 11.66 6.19
C ASN A 546 -11.28 11.83 7.67
N ALA A 547 -11.40 10.76 8.50
CA ALA A 547 -10.99 10.81 9.90
C ALA A 547 -9.47 10.97 10.03
N TYR A 548 -8.71 10.25 9.23
CA TYR A 548 -7.25 10.35 9.18
C TYR A 548 -6.77 11.75 8.73
N GLU A 549 -7.33 12.24 7.61
CA GLU A 549 -6.96 13.55 7.05
C GLU A 549 -7.32 14.70 8.01
N ARG A 550 -8.50 14.64 8.65
CA ARG A 550 -8.92 15.63 9.66
C ARG A 550 -7.97 15.66 10.85
N MET A 551 -7.59 14.50 11.38
CA MET A 551 -6.70 14.40 12.53
C MET A 551 -5.32 15.00 12.23
N ILE A 552 -4.78 14.77 11.02
CA ILE A 552 -3.52 15.38 10.57
C ILE A 552 -3.66 16.89 10.46
N ALA A 553 -4.75 17.38 9.86
CA ALA A 553 -5.02 18.82 9.73
C ALA A 553 -5.15 19.48 11.09
N ASP A 554 -5.93 18.90 12.01
CA ASP A 554 -6.13 19.42 13.38
C ASP A 554 -4.80 19.50 14.16
N PHE A 555 -3.91 18.53 13.96
CA PHE A 555 -2.60 18.56 14.59
C PHE A 555 -1.67 19.57 13.90
N ALA A 556 -1.66 19.64 12.58
CA ALA A 556 -0.84 20.61 11.84
C ALA A 556 -1.22 22.06 12.15
N ASP A 557 -2.54 22.34 12.31
CA ASP A 557 -3.07 23.66 12.65
C ASP A 557 -2.92 24.03 14.15
N GLY A 558 -2.38 23.11 14.97
CA GLY A 558 -2.20 23.34 16.41
C GLY A 558 -3.46 23.19 17.27
N ARG A 559 -4.60 22.73 16.69
CA ARG A 559 -5.82 22.44 17.44
C ARG A 559 -5.66 21.23 18.37
N THR A 560 -4.78 20.31 18.04
CA THR A 560 -4.38 19.19 18.89
C THR A 560 -2.98 19.46 19.45
N HIS A 561 -2.81 19.30 20.75
CA HIS A 561 -1.56 19.57 21.46
C HIS A 561 -0.69 18.31 21.61
N ILE A 562 -1.32 17.16 21.87
CA ILE A 562 -0.65 15.89 22.10
C ILE A 562 -1.19 14.86 21.10
N LEU A 563 -0.31 14.28 20.29
CA LEU A 563 -0.64 13.20 19.37
C LEU A 563 -0.08 11.88 19.89
N ILE A 564 -0.96 10.95 20.25
CA ILE A 564 -0.59 9.58 20.65
C ILE A 564 -0.70 8.70 19.42
N GLY A 565 0.35 7.99 19.07
CA GLY A 565 0.25 7.16 17.86
C GLY A 565 1.17 5.94 17.84
N THR A 566 0.84 5.06 16.91
CA THR A 566 1.60 3.87 16.58
C THR A 566 2.53 4.15 15.38
N GLN A 567 2.87 3.16 14.59
CA GLN A 567 3.67 3.33 13.36
C GLN A 567 3.11 4.39 12.39
N MET A 568 1.85 4.80 12.54
CA MET A 568 1.26 5.81 11.67
C MET A 568 1.85 7.20 11.85
N VAL A 569 2.30 7.56 13.07
CA VAL A 569 2.93 8.87 13.35
C VAL A 569 4.38 8.93 12.87
N THR A 570 4.99 7.79 12.52
CA THR A 570 6.39 7.75 12.08
C THR A 570 6.56 8.15 10.61
N LYS A 571 5.48 8.13 9.80
CA LYS A 571 5.55 8.11 8.33
C LYS A 571 4.88 9.32 7.69
N GLY A 572 5.56 9.92 6.72
CA GLY A 572 4.96 10.86 5.75
C GLY A 572 4.35 12.15 6.31
N LEU A 573 4.45 12.39 7.62
CA LEU A 573 3.87 13.55 8.28
C LEU A 573 4.95 14.60 8.57
N ASP A 574 4.65 15.84 8.25
CA ASP A 574 5.54 16.97 8.49
C ASP A 574 4.84 17.98 9.42
N PHE A 575 5.36 18.12 10.64
CA PHE A 575 4.81 19.02 11.64
C PHE A 575 5.89 19.98 12.15
N ASP A 576 5.62 21.24 12.01
CA ASP A 576 6.59 22.31 12.30
C ASP A 576 6.73 22.62 13.80
N ASN A 577 5.69 22.34 14.59
CA ASN A 577 5.58 22.81 15.98
C ASN A 577 5.86 21.74 17.05
N VAL A 578 6.34 20.55 16.66
CA VAL A 578 6.65 19.47 17.60
C VAL A 578 8.01 19.71 18.24
N SER A 579 8.03 19.91 19.56
CA SER A 579 9.26 20.09 20.35
C SER A 579 9.68 18.83 21.09
N VAL A 580 8.73 18.01 21.55
CA VAL A 580 8.98 16.79 22.34
C VAL A 580 8.41 15.56 21.66
N VAL A 581 9.21 14.51 21.62
CA VAL A 581 8.79 13.17 21.19
C VAL A 581 9.09 12.17 22.31
N GLY A 582 8.07 11.46 22.78
CA GLY A 582 8.23 10.41 23.79
C GLY A 582 8.12 9.01 23.18
N ILE A 583 9.17 8.21 23.23
CA ILE A 583 9.14 6.78 22.89
C ILE A 583 8.90 6.02 24.21
N LEU A 584 7.66 5.52 24.38
CA LEU A 584 7.22 4.99 25.68
C LEU A 584 7.86 3.66 26.07
N SER A 585 8.27 2.84 25.10
CA SER A 585 9.02 1.60 25.36
C SER A 585 9.77 1.12 24.11
N ALA A 586 11.09 1.22 24.13
CA ALA A 586 11.94 0.63 23.11
C ALA A 586 12.00 -0.91 23.21
N ASP A 587 11.90 -1.44 24.44
CA ASP A 587 12.01 -2.88 24.71
C ASP A 587 10.97 -3.70 23.96
N ASN A 588 9.76 -3.15 23.74
CA ASN A 588 8.69 -3.86 23.00
C ASN A 588 9.04 -4.11 21.54
N MET A 589 9.89 -3.27 20.94
CA MET A 589 10.36 -3.44 19.58
C MET A 589 11.56 -4.39 19.54
N LEU A 590 12.47 -4.26 20.48
CA LEU A 590 13.72 -5.02 20.55
C LEU A 590 13.51 -6.49 20.93
N ASN A 591 12.52 -6.78 21.79
CA ASN A 591 12.23 -8.14 22.26
C ASN A 591 11.23 -8.92 21.37
N TYR A 592 10.95 -8.43 20.17
CA TYR A 592 10.11 -9.17 19.24
C TYR A 592 10.87 -10.41 18.72
N PRO A 593 10.25 -11.61 18.68
CA PRO A 593 10.95 -12.85 18.32
C PRO A 593 11.10 -12.98 16.78
N ASP A 594 11.87 -12.07 16.19
CA ASP A 594 12.19 -12.04 14.77
C ASP A 594 13.63 -11.58 14.58
N PHE A 595 14.34 -12.16 13.62
CA PHE A 595 15.73 -11.79 13.33
C PHE A 595 15.88 -10.34 12.82
N ARG A 596 14.79 -9.72 12.37
CA ARG A 596 14.74 -8.30 11.95
C ARG A 596 14.34 -7.33 13.06
N ALA A 597 14.13 -7.84 14.30
CA ALA A 597 13.61 -7.02 15.40
C ALA A 597 14.47 -5.77 15.65
N TYR A 598 15.80 -5.92 15.68
CA TYR A 598 16.73 -4.80 15.87
C TYR A 598 16.72 -3.83 14.69
N GLU A 599 16.64 -4.31 13.46
CA GLU A 599 16.53 -3.48 12.25
C GLU A 599 15.25 -2.65 12.26
N HIS A 600 14.12 -3.28 12.53
CA HIS A 600 12.84 -2.58 12.63
C HIS A 600 12.80 -1.59 13.80
N ALA A 601 13.39 -1.96 14.95
CA ALA A 601 13.45 -1.08 16.10
C ALA A 601 14.32 0.15 15.82
N TYR A 602 15.51 -0.02 15.24
CA TYR A 602 16.38 1.08 14.83
C TYR A 602 15.65 2.02 13.88
N ALA A 603 15.06 1.49 12.81
CA ALA A 603 14.35 2.27 11.81
C ALA A 603 13.20 3.09 12.42
N MET A 604 12.37 2.47 13.28
CA MET A 604 11.27 3.15 13.94
C MET A 604 11.75 4.24 14.92
N MET A 605 12.73 3.94 15.76
CA MET A 605 13.27 4.93 16.71
C MET A 605 13.90 6.12 15.99
N ALA A 606 14.68 5.88 14.94
CA ALA A 606 15.30 6.94 14.13
C ALA A 606 14.26 7.80 13.40
N GLN A 607 13.22 7.20 12.82
CA GLN A 607 12.16 7.92 12.12
C GLN A 607 11.30 8.77 13.07
N VAL A 608 10.89 8.20 14.20
CA VAL A 608 10.10 8.91 15.22
C VAL A 608 10.91 10.07 15.80
N SER A 609 12.18 9.82 16.12
CA SER A 609 13.09 10.86 16.60
C SER A 609 13.22 12.02 15.62
N GLY A 610 13.25 11.70 14.31
CA GLY A 610 13.30 12.71 13.24
C GLY A 610 12.09 13.65 13.18
N ARG A 611 11.00 13.40 13.92
CA ARG A 611 9.82 14.27 13.99
C ARG A 611 9.99 15.46 14.95
N ALA A 612 10.92 15.39 15.90
CA ALA A 612 11.19 16.49 16.82
C ALA A 612 12.06 17.58 16.18
N GLY A 613 11.71 18.85 16.39
CA GLY A 613 12.50 20.03 16.08
C GLY A 613 12.69 20.30 14.58
N ARG A 614 11.93 21.27 14.02
CA ARG A 614 12.02 21.62 12.59
C ARG A 614 12.14 23.11 12.27
N LYS A 615 11.59 24.00 13.10
CA LYS A 615 11.71 25.45 12.94
C LYS A 615 12.57 26.07 14.05
N GLY A 616 13.89 26.11 13.85
CA GLY A 616 14.79 26.98 14.60
C GLY A 616 15.23 26.51 16.00
N LYS A 617 14.52 25.57 16.64
CA LYS A 617 14.94 24.98 17.93
C LYS A 617 15.19 23.48 17.77
N ARG A 618 16.25 22.98 18.40
CA ARG A 618 16.56 21.57 18.50
C ARG A 618 15.47 20.86 19.29
N GLY A 619 14.83 19.82 18.71
CA GLY A 619 13.81 19.05 19.40
C GLY A 619 14.40 18.07 20.42
N LEU A 620 13.58 17.66 21.38
CA LEU A 620 13.92 16.70 22.43
C LEU A 620 13.18 15.38 22.21
N VAL A 621 13.92 14.28 22.28
CA VAL A 621 13.35 12.92 22.25
C VAL A 621 13.66 12.22 23.55
N LEU A 622 12.64 11.71 24.22
CA LEU A 622 12.79 10.90 25.43
C LEU A 622 12.53 9.43 25.09
N LEU A 623 13.61 8.65 25.12
CA LEU A 623 13.60 7.22 24.82
C LEU A 623 13.60 6.41 26.11
N GLN A 624 12.47 5.82 26.45
CA GLN A 624 12.31 5.00 27.65
C GLN A 624 12.64 3.53 27.35
N THR A 625 13.55 2.94 28.13
CA THR A 625 13.95 1.54 28.02
C THR A 625 14.39 0.96 29.37
N LYS A 626 14.25 -0.36 29.53
CA LYS A 626 14.80 -1.12 30.67
C LYS A 626 16.25 -1.51 30.45
N ASN A 627 16.75 -1.38 29.23
CA ASN A 627 18.08 -1.84 28.83
C ASN A 627 18.84 -0.73 28.08
N PRO A 628 19.20 0.38 28.77
CA PRO A 628 19.87 1.52 28.15
C PRO A 628 21.27 1.22 27.58
N GLN A 629 21.89 0.13 28.05
CA GLN A 629 23.24 -0.29 27.64
C GLN A 629 23.28 -1.10 26.33
N LEU A 630 22.12 -1.40 25.72
CA LEU A 630 22.11 -2.12 24.44
C LEU A 630 22.80 -1.29 23.35
N PRO A 631 23.72 -1.86 22.55
CA PRO A 631 24.45 -1.13 21.51
C PRO A 631 23.53 -0.39 20.53
N VAL A 632 22.39 -0.98 20.17
CA VAL A 632 21.41 -0.37 19.27
C VAL A 632 20.84 0.96 19.84
N ILE A 633 20.71 1.10 21.14
CA ILE A 633 20.25 2.35 21.77
C ILE A 633 21.30 3.45 21.57
N ALA A 634 22.58 3.17 21.85
CA ALA A 634 23.66 4.11 21.60
C ALA A 634 23.75 4.51 20.11
N GLN A 635 23.61 3.54 19.22
CA GLN A 635 23.63 3.77 17.76
C GLN A 635 22.48 4.67 17.30
N VAL A 636 21.28 4.52 17.88
CA VAL A 636 20.15 5.43 17.62
C VAL A 636 20.43 6.83 18.14
N VAL A 637 20.95 6.97 19.37
CA VAL A 637 21.28 8.25 19.99
C VAL A 637 22.29 9.05 19.16
N HIS A 638 23.31 8.38 18.63
CA HIS A 638 24.35 8.99 17.81
C HIS A 638 24.00 9.04 16.31
N ASN A 639 22.82 8.54 15.92
CA ASN A 639 22.43 8.37 14.50
C ASN A 639 23.49 7.60 13.68
N ASP A 640 24.11 6.62 14.32
CA ASP A 640 25.16 5.79 13.71
C ASP A 640 24.57 4.58 13.01
N TYR A 641 24.09 4.80 11.79
CA TYR A 641 23.57 3.72 10.95
C TYR A 641 24.69 2.76 10.48
N GLU A 642 25.89 3.27 10.23
CA GLU A 642 27.01 2.44 9.74
C GLU A 642 27.43 1.43 10.81
N GLY A 643 27.66 1.87 12.06
CA GLY A 643 28.00 0.98 13.18
C GLY A 643 26.88 -0.02 13.49
N PHE A 644 25.61 0.43 13.40
CA PHE A 644 24.45 -0.46 13.51
C PHE A 644 24.46 -1.53 12.43
N TYR A 645 24.63 -1.13 11.15
CA TYR A 645 24.68 -2.05 10.03
C TYR A 645 25.79 -3.09 10.17
N GLN A 646 27.01 -2.69 10.56
CA GLN A 646 28.13 -3.61 10.75
C GLN A 646 27.83 -4.68 11.80
N SER A 647 27.27 -4.29 12.94
CA SER A 647 26.86 -5.22 14.00
C SER A 647 25.79 -6.19 13.52
N LEU A 648 24.77 -5.66 12.83
CA LEU A 648 23.65 -6.44 12.30
C LEU A 648 24.12 -7.46 11.25
N VAL A 649 24.99 -7.06 10.33
CA VAL A 649 25.45 -7.91 9.24
C VAL A 649 26.35 -9.04 9.76
N ALA A 650 27.20 -8.77 10.77
CA ALA A 650 28.01 -9.79 11.42
C ALA A 650 27.13 -10.88 12.06
N GLU A 651 26.09 -10.49 12.77
CA GLU A 651 25.12 -11.43 13.37
C GLU A 651 24.41 -12.25 12.27
N ARG A 652 23.92 -11.60 11.20
CA ARG A 652 23.21 -12.28 10.11
C ARG A 652 24.07 -13.27 9.36
N GLN A 653 25.34 -12.98 9.17
CA GLN A 653 26.28 -13.90 8.57
C GLN A 653 26.46 -15.15 9.45
N LEU A 654 26.65 -14.96 10.76
CA LEU A 654 26.81 -16.05 11.71
C LEU A 654 25.61 -16.98 11.76
N PHE A 655 24.39 -16.41 11.71
CA PHE A 655 23.15 -17.17 11.81
C PHE A 655 22.50 -17.54 10.48
N HIS A 656 23.19 -17.35 9.37
CA HIS A 656 22.72 -17.68 8.03
C HIS A 656 21.41 -16.99 7.65
N TYR A 657 21.38 -15.66 7.77
CA TYR A 657 20.24 -14.80 7.43
C TYR A 657 20.52 -13.90 6.21
N PRO A 658 19.49 -13.33 5.57
CA PRO A 658 19.68 -12.30 4.55
C PRO A 658 20.50 -11.11 5.10
N PRO A 659 21.42 -10.51 4.33
CA PRO A 659 21.58 -10.62 2.86
C PRO A 659 22.47 -11.78 2.35
N PHE A 660 22.99 -12.65 3.20
CA PHE A 660 23.90 -13.73 2.82
C PHE A 660 23.18 -15.00 2.36
N TYR A 661 21.94 -15.17 2.80
CA TYR A 661 21.09 -16.32 2.53
C TYR A 661 19.72 -15.90 2.06
N HIS A 662 19.10 -16.71 1.21
CA HIS A 662 17.65 -16.63 0.94
C HIS A 662 16.89 -17.48 1.94
N LEU A 663 15.77 -16.96 2.40
CA LEU A 663 14.86 -17.68 3.28
C LEU A 663 13.61 -18.09 2.54
N VAL A 664 13.19 -19.35 2.74
CA VAL A 664 11.89 -19.84 2.29
C VAL A 664 11.19 -20.46 3.49
N TYR A 665 10.03 -19.93 3.89
CA TYR A 665 9.17 -20.53 4.87
C TYR A 665 8.14 -21.38 4.14
N VAL A 666 7.97 -22.64 4.57
CA VAL A 666 6.92 -23.53 4.12
C VAL A 666 5.92 -23.68 5.24
N PHE A 667 4.67 -23.33 4.96
CA PHE A 667 3.57 -23.49 5.91
C PHE A 667 2.66 -24.62 5.46
N LEU A 668 2.37 -25.52 6.39
CA LEU A 668 1.39 -26.59 6.23
C LEU A 668 0.24 -26.34 7.20
N LYS A 669 -0.99 -26.50 6.73
CA LYS A 669 -2.22 -26.27 7.52
C LYS A 669 -3.20 -27.43 7.36
N HIS A 670 -3.75 -27.89 8.48
CA HIS A 670 -4.81 -28.89 8.48
C HIS A 670 -5.67 -28.77 9.75
N ARG A 671 -6.94 -29.24 9.70
CA ARG A 671 -7.82 -29.20 10.87
C ARG A 671 -7.32 -30.13 11.99
N MET A 672 -6.84 -31.33 11.64
CA MET A 672 -6.30 -32.30 12.60
C MET A 672 -4.81 -32.05 12.82
N ASP A 673 -4.41 -31.91 14.09
CA ASP A 673 -3.03 -31.62 14.49
C ASP A 673 -2.06 -32.76 14.15
N ASN A 674 -2.49 -34.03 14.36
CA ASN A 674 -1.70 -35.19 14.01
C ASN A 674 -1.42 -35.31 12.50
N VAL A 675 -2.37 -34.92 11.65
CA VAL A 675 -2.21 -34.98 10.18
C VAL A 675 -1.19 -33.92 9.73
N VAL A 676 -1.30 -32.69 10.22
CA VAL A 676 -0.34 -31.63 9.84
C VAL A 676 1.05 -31.91 10.38
N GLU A 677 1.18 -32.50 11.58
CA GLU A 677 2.47 -32.90 12.16
C GLU A 677 3.13 -34.00 11.31
N SER A 678 2.37 -35.08 11.00
CA SER A 678 2.89 -36.15 10.16
C SER A 678 3.30 -35.68 8.78
N ALA A 679 2.46 -34.87 8.12
CA ALA A 679 2.74 -34.33 6.80
C ALA A 679 3.98 -33.40 6.82
N ALA A 680 4.10 -32.55 7.83
CA ALA A 680 5.23 -31.64 7.95
C ALA A 680 6.55 -32.40 8.25
N THR A 681 6.51 -33.42 9.09
CA THR A 681 7.66 -34.28 9.40
C THR A 681 8.13 -35.04 8.16
N GLU A 682 7.19 -35.65 7.43
CA GLU A 682 7.49 -36.38 6.18
C GLU A 682 8.06 -35.43 5.11
N PHE A 683 7.44 -34.26 4.92
CA PHE A 683 7.92 -33.27 3.96
C PHE A 683 9.33 -32.76 4.31
N ALA A 684 9.55 -32.41 5.58
CA ALA A 684 10.89 -32.00 6.05
C ALA A 684 11.94 -33.11 5.88
N GLY A 685 11.58 -34.36 6.13
CA GLY A 685 12.44 -35.53 5.93
C GLY A 685 12.85 -35.68 4.46
N ARG A 686 11.89 -35.63 3.53
CA ARG A 686 12.16 -35.66 2.07
C ARG A 686 13.06 -34.50 1.64
N LEU A 687 12.81 -33.29 2.16
CA LEU A 687 13.64 -32.14 1.83
C LEU A 687 15.06 -32.26 2.40
N ARG A 688 15.23 -32.77 3.62
CA ARG A 688 16.55 -32.97 4.22
C ARG A 688 17.40 -33.98 3.45
N SER A 689 16.80 -35.00 2.87
CA SER A 689 17.55 -35.96 2.03
C SER A 689 18.14 -35.30 0.77
N ILE A 690 17.59 -34.14 0.34
CA ILE A 690 18.03 -33.41 -0.88
C ILE A 690 18.85 -32.17 -0.52
N LEU A 691 18.39 -31.38 0.46
CA LEU A 691 18.95 -30.08 0.81
C LEU A 691 19.84 -30.10 2.07
N GLY A 692 19.88 -31.22 2.78
CA GLY A 692 20.71 -31.41 3.97
C GLY A 692 20.32 -30.50 5.15
N SER A 693 21.30 -29.94 5.82
CA SER A 693 21.14 -29.07 7.01
C SER A 693 20.47 -27.72 6.75
N ARG A 694 20.21 -27.37 5.49
CA ARG A 694 19.47 -26.15 5.10
C ARG A 694 18.00 -26.16 5.54
N VAL A 695 17.46 -27.35 5.90
CA VAL A 695 16.05 -27.55 6.27
C VAL A 695 15.92 -27.66 7.77
N LEU A 696 15.26 -26.69 8.40
CA LEU A 696 15.02 -26.58 9.84
C LEU A 696 13.53 -26.78 10.14
N GLY A 697 13.22 -27.34 11.30
CA GLY A 697 11.83 -27.67 11.70
C GLY A 697 11.44 -29.09 11.27
N PRO A 698 10.13 -29.47 11.25
CA PRO A 698 8.98 -28.58 11.42
C PRO A 698 8.80 -28.08 12.86
N ASP A 699 8.35 -26.84 12.99
CA ASP A 699 8.04 -26.21 14.27
C ASP A 699 6.63 -25.61 14.28
N LYS A 700 6.07 -25.43 15.47
CA LYS A 700 4.85 -24.63 15.67
C LYS A 700 5.21 -23.14 15.59
N PRO A 701 4.63 -22.37 14.67
CA PRO A 701 4.84 -20.93 14.64
C PRO A 701 4.21 -20.27 15.88
N ALA A 702 4.55 -18.99 16.15
CA ALA A 702 4.02 -18.21 17.28
C ALA A 702 2.47 -18.22 17.31
N VAL A 703 1.82 -18.27 16.14
CA VAL A 703 0.39 -18.52 15.98
C VAL A 703 0.22 -19.89 15.35
N ALA A 704 0.05 -20.90 16.21
CA ALA A 704 0.01 -22.30 15.79
C ALA A 704 -1.34 -22.76 15.26
N ARG A 705 -2.43 -21.96 15.39
CA ARG A 705 -3.77 -22.26 14.87
C ARG A 705 -4.52 -21.00 14.44
N ILE A 706 -5.10 -21.02 13.24
CA ILE A 706 -5.94 -19.95 12.68
C ILE A 706 -7.17 -20.55 12.02
N LYS A 707 -8.38 -20.07 12.34
CA LYS A 707 -9.66 -20.54 11.76
C LYS A 707 -9.77 -22.09 11.80
N GLU A 708 -9.51 -22.69 12.95
CA GLU A 708 -9.51 -24.14 13.19
C GLU A 708 -8.41 -24.92 12.45
N LEU A 709 -7.56 -24.29 11.68
CA LEU A 709 -6.43 -24.93 11.01
C LEU A 709 -5.18 -24.86 11.88
N ASN A 710 -4.66 -26.02 12.26
CA ASN A 710 -3.35 -26.15 12.90
C ASN A 710 -2.25 -25.92 11.89
N ILE A 711 -1.16 -25.28 12.31
CA ILE A 711 -0.09 -24.80 11.42
C ILE A 711 1.24 -25.39 11.85
N ARG A 712 2.03 -25.84 10.87
CA ARG A 712 3.46 -26.14 11.02
C ARG A 712 4.27 -25.31 10.05
N LYS A 713 5.46 -24.95 10.47
CA LYS A 713 6.41 -24.15 9.69
C LYS A 713 7.73 -24.90 9.52
N ILE A 714 8.21 -24.98 8.30
CA ILE A 714 9.54 -25.44 7.95
C ILE A 714 10.30 -24.24 7.43
N VAL A 715 11.56 -24.08 7.85
CA VAL A 715 12.44 -22.98 7.41
C VAL A 715 13.54 -23.57 6.54
N ILE A 716 13.75 -23.00 5.35
CA ILE A 716 14.81 -23.38 4.44
C ILE A 716 15.73 -22.16 4.28
N LYS A 717 17.02 -22.35 4.54
CA LYS A 717 18.07 -21.33 4.38
C LYS A 717 18.97 -21.72 3.23
N LEU A 718 19.02 -20.87 2.19
CA LEU A 718 19.72 -21.15 0.95
C LEU A 718 20.84 -20.12 0.72
N GLU A 719 22.04 -20.55 0.44
CA GLU A 719 23.16 -19.68 0.10
C GLU A 719 22.90 -18.92 -1.20
N ASN A 720 23.42 -17.71 -1.33
CA ASN A 720 23.20 -16.85 -2.52
C ASN A 720 23.73 -17.44 -3.84
N ASN A 721 24.66 -18.39 -3.77
CA ASN A 721 25.25 -19.02 -4.95
C ASN A 721 24.50 -20.28 -5.43
N ILE A 722 23.43 -20.70 -4.74
CA ILE A 722 22.63 -21.86 -5.14
C ILE A 722 21.68 -21.51 -6.30
N ASP A 723 21.44 -22.50 -7.17
CA ASP A 723 20.44 -22.36 -8.23
C ASP A 723 19.01 -22.40 -7.63
N LEU A 724 18.46 -21.21 -7.37
CA LEU A 724 17.12 -21.06 -6.81
C LEU A 724 16.01 -21.64 -7.72
N ALA A 725 16.23 -21.70 -9.03
CA ALA A 725 15.23 -22.26 -9.95
C ALA A 725 15.14 -23.79 -9.74
N ARG A 726 16.27 -24.47 -9.62
CA ARG A 726 16.30 -25.92 -9.29
C ARG A 726 15.70 -26.21 -7.92
N VAL A 727 15.99 -25.38 -6.92
CA VAL A 727 15.43 -25.56 -5.58
C VAL A 727 13.90 -25.41 -5.62
N ARG A 728 13.38 -24.38 -6.28
CA ARG A 728 11.93 -24.17 -6.43
C ARG A 728 11.25 -25.34 -7.16
N LEU A 729 11.87 -25.84 -8.23
CA LEU A 729 11.36 -27.03 -8.94
C LEU A 729 11.31 -28.25 -8.02
N CYS A 730 12.38 -28.49 -7.26
CA CYS A 730 12.42 -29.59 -6.27
C CYS A 730 11.31 -29.44 -5.21
N LEU A 731 11.14 -28.24 -4.65
CA LEU A 731 10.07 -27.98 -3.66
C LEU A 731 8.69 -28.27 -4.23
N ARG A 732 8.40 -27.83 -5.46
CA ARG A 732 7.13 -28.10 -6.15
C ARG A 732 6.93 -29.60 -6.40
N GLN A 733 7.94 -30.33 -6.84
CA GLN A 733 7.88 -31.77 -7.05
C GLN A 733 7.56 -32.51 -5.74
N GLN A 734 8.25 -32.19 -4.65
CA GLN A 734 8.01 -32.79 -3.34
C GLN A 734 6.64 -32.44 -2.78
N GLN A 735 6.15 -31.21 -2.99
CA GLN A 735 4.81 -30.78 -2.65
C GLN A 735 3.77 -31.61 -3.41
N THR A 736 3.89 -31.75 -4.72
CA THR A 736 2.96 -32.54 -5.55
C THR A 736 2.91 -33.97 -5.07
N ALA A 737 4.06 -34.59 -4.81
CA ALA A 737 4.14 -35.96 -4.31
C ALA A 737 3.48 -36.12 -2.92
N LEU A 738 3.62 -35.13 -2.04
CA LEU A 738 2.95 -35.15 -0.72
C LEU A 738 1.44 -34.98 -0.85
N MET A 739 0.98 -34.05 -1.69
CA MET A 739 -0.44 -33.72 -1.87
C MET A 739 -1.24 -34.84 -2.59
N GLN A 740 -0.56 -35.72 -3.33
CA GLN A 740 -1.19 -36.92 -3.92
C GLN A 740 -1.44 -38.03 -2.92
N ASP A 741 -0.84 -37.99 -1.74
CA ASP A 741 -1.02 -38.99 -0.72
C ASP A 741 -2.40 -38.82 -0.03
N LYS A 742 -3.25 -39.84 -0.12
CA LYS A 742 -4.60 -39.81 0.46
C LYS A 742 -4.63 -39.62 1.98
N ARG A 743 -3.52 -39.92 2.68
CA ARG A 743 -3.39 -39.68 4.13
C ARG A 743 -3.49 -38.20 4.48
N TYR A 744 -3.11 -37.31 3.55
CA TYR A 744 -3.04 -35.86 3.74
C TYR A 744 -4.15 -35.13 2.98
N GLY A 745 -5.30 -35.72 2.82
CA GLY A 745 -6.48 -35.09 2.22
C GLY A 745 -6.81 -33.75 2.91
N ALA A 746 -7.17 -32.74 2.15
CA ALA A 746 -7.45 -31.36 2.62
C ALA A 746 -6.26 -30.62 3.26
N LEU A 747 -5.02 -31.13 3.17
CA LEU A 747 -3.82 -30.42 3.54
C LEU A 747 -3.67 -29.17 2.66
N GLN A 748 -3.37 -28.02 3.29
CA GLN A 748 -3.05 -26.79 2.60
C GLN A 748 -1.57 -26.48 2.78
N MET A 749 -0.89 -26.16 1.69
CA MET A 749 0.52 -25.77 1.72
C MET A 749 0.70 -24.43 0.98
N TYR A 750 1.60 -23.60 1.49
CA TYR A 750 2.05 -22.41 0.79
C TYR A 750 3.46 -22.02 1.21
N TYR A 751 4.08 -21.25 0.35
CA TYR A 751 5.43 -20.74 0.56
C TYR A 751 5.40 -19.24 0.88
N ASP A 752 6.35 -18.79 1.70
CA ASP A 752 6.69 -17.40 1.88
C ASP A 752 8.18 -17.23 1.61
N VAL A 753 8.49 -16.72 0.44
CA VAL A 753 9.87 -16.50 -0.04
C VAL A 753 10.30 -15.10 0.37
N ASP A 754 11.51 -14.96 0.92
CA ASP A 754 12.04 -13.74 1.53
C ASP A 754 11.05 -13.12 2.53
N PRO A 755 10.71 -13.84 3.62
CA PRO A 755 9.77 -13.37 4.63
C PRO A 755 10.29 -12.12 5.35
N LEU A 756 9.35 -11.27 5.82
CA LEU A 756 9.62 -10.07 6.61
C LEU A 756 9.03 -10.19 8.01
#